data_e9696c7c69cf527a1a0e5d2db4a6abd9
#
_entry.id   e9696c7c69cf527a1a0e5d2db4a6abd9
#
_cell.length_a   1.000
_cell.length_b   1.000
_cell.length_c   1.000
_cell.angle_alpha   90.00
_cell.angle_beta   90.00
_cell.angle_gamma   90.00
#
_symmetry.space_group_name_H-M   'P 1'
#
loop_
_entity.id
_entity.type
_entity.pdbx_description
1 polymer ?
#
loop_
_entity_poly.entity_id
_entity_poly.type
_entity_poly.pdbx_seq_one_letter_code
_entity_poly.pdbx_strand_id
1 'polypeptide(L)'
;MAVVLPASLPSLDTMAQKHPLAMLPADAPSNVAARQMAEAFQEPGTDDLLLVVLTDERGLGPEQESIYRKLVDALRDDGDVVMLQDFVETPALRSFLTSEDNKSWVLPVGLVGALGTPQSYAAFNRVADIVEENTAGSALDVQLAGPAATVADLTVAGEQDRRPIEIAIAVLVLLVLLVVYRNPVAMLLPLIGIGMSLVIAQSVVAGVSEFTGLGVSNQAIILLSAMIAGAGTDYAVFLISRYHDYVRRGESPGDAVRQALGSVGKVITASAATIAITFLGISFARMGVFSTVGVSTAIGVATAFLAAVTLLPAIMVLVGPRGWINPRRELTARMWRRSGARIVRRPRTYLTASVLILLLLAGSAGLARYNYDDRKAVSPDAPSSLAYAELERHFDLNRSIPSYLLVRSPHDLRTPQSLADLEQMAERISQLPDIAMVSGITRPLGEVPDEFRATYQAGLVGDRLSDGAAMIAENSDDLDRLETGADTLAAGLSDVRGQVSRIASSLQEMVDAFAALRSQYGGDTLVRNVEVAAKLVTAINELGNSMGVSFTAVRDMFGWVAPVLMALQGNVVCDLNPSCSETRGNFQRLVDARAAGSLDQINDLALQLESLQDKQSLSAALNQMGTAFTRLTEAMKAMGLESPSDAEATLAKIRQDADRSASGSREVAAGVTQIVDQIDLMRTGLDQAAAFLLSMKHTAVGPAMAGFNIPPEVLDLPDFQAASKMFISPDGHSVRYLVLTGLDPFSAAAMDQVSTIIDTARGAQPNTSLSDASLSMGGYPAALRDTRDYYRADIRLIVTVTVLVVSVILMVLLRSLVAPLYLVGSVVISYFAALGIGVLTFQYGFNQPLHWTVPPLAFVVLVAVGADYNLLFASRLRDESPHGTRYGIIRTLSSTGGVITAAGLIFAASMWGLLFSSIGTVVQGGFVIGAGILLDTFLVRTVTVPAMATLVGKANWWPSRVAGER
;
A
#
# COMPACT_ATOMS: atom_id res chain seq x y z
N MET A 1 -43.71 -7.77 -26.90
CA MET A 1 -42.64 -7.62 -25.91
C MET A 1 -41.26 -7.58 -26.55
N ALA A 2 -40.84 -8.59 -27.33
CA ALA A 2 -39.49 -8.63 -27.93
C ALA A 2 -39.15 -7.50 -28.91
N VAL A 3 -40.12 -6.71 -29.37
CA VAL A 3 -39.91 -5.53 -30.23
C VAL A 3 -40.12 -4.24 -29.42
N VAL A 4 -41.11 -4.24 -28.53
CA VAL A 4 -41.49 -3.03 -27.76
C VAL A 4 -40.51 -2.74 -26.65
N LEU A 5 -40.07 -3.76 -25.89
CA LEU A 5 -39.15 -3.55 -24.77
C LEU A 5 -37.77 -3.00 -25.21
N PRO A 6 -37.13 -3.58 -26.27
CA PRO A 6 -35.84 -3.02 -26.73
C PRO A 6 -35.96 -1.61 -27.32
N ALA A 7 -37.14 -1.26 -27.81
CA ALA A 7 -37.41 0.08 -28.39
C ALA A 7 -37.72 1.13 -27.31
N SER A 8 -38.17 0.69 -26.13
CA SER A 8 -38.63 1.59 -25.05
C SER A 8 -37.66 1.68 -23.86
N LEU A 9 -36.71 0.76 -23.77
CA LEU A 9 -35.74 0.70 -22.69
C LEU A 9 -34.30 0.86 -23.25
N PRO A 10 -33.38 1.41 -22.46
CA PRO A 10 -31.98 1.50 -22.85
C PRO A 10 -31.37 0.12 -23.15
N SER A 11 -30.29 0.08 -23.91
CA SER A 11 -29.56 -1.18 -24.10
C SER A 11 -28.91 -1.62 -22.79
N LEU A 12 -28.66 -2.92 -22.64
CA LEU A 12 -28.00 -3.47 -21.49
C LEU A 12 -26.55 -2.94 -21.36
N ASP A 13 -25.90 -2.68 -22.51
CA ASP A 13 -24.57 -2.10 -22.57
C ASP A 13 -24.58 -0.65 -22.06
N THR A 14 -25.60 0.15 -22.41
CA THR A 14 -25.79 1.50 -21.85
C THR A 14 -26.02 1.46 -20.34
N MET A 15 -26.69 0.43 -19.81
CA MET A 15 -26.91 0.28 -18.37
C MET A 15 -25.65 -0.15 -17.63
N ALA A 16 -24.86 -1.02 -18.21
CA ALA A 16 -23.56 -1.39 -17.68
C ALA A 16 -22.62 -0.15 -17.56
N GLN A 17 -22.75 0.79 -18.51
CA GLN A 17 -22.03 2.07 -18.46
C GLN A 17 -22.60 3.07 -17.43
N LYS A 18 -23.92 3.10 -17.23
CA LYS A 18 -24.59 4.06 -16.36
C LYS A 18 -24.52 3.68 -14.87
N HIS A 19 -24.54 2.40 -14.58
CA HIS A 19 -24.50 1.85 -13.22
C HIS A 19 -23.31 0.92 -13.05
N PRO A 20 -22.09 1.50 -12.91
CA PRO A 20 -20.88 0.74 -12.73
C PRO A 20 -20.90 -0.04 -11.42
N LEU A 21 -20.22 -1.16 -11.43
CA LEU A 21 -20.10 -2.03 -10.27
C LEU A 21 -18.69 -2.02 -9.75
N ALA A 22 -18.53 -1.49 -8.55
CA ALA A 22 -17.30 -1.69 -7.82
C ALA A 22 -17.13 -3.18 -7.49
N MET A 23 -15.94 -3.70 -7.67
CA MET A 23 -15.60 -5.10 -7.37
C MET A 23 -15.76 -5.40 -5.87
N LEU A 24 -15.31 -4.48 -5.03
CA LEU A 24 -15.42 -4.53 -3.58
C LEU A 24 -16.51 -3.58 -3.07
N PRO A 25 -17.17 -3.92 -1.95
CA PRO A 25 -18.09 -3.01 -1.27
C PRO A 25 -17.38 -1.70 -0.85
N ALA A 26 -18.14 -0.61 -0.80
CA ALA A 26 -17.61 0.69 -0.39
C ALA A 26 -17.07 0.72 1.06
N ASP A 27 -17.53 -0.19 1.92
CA ASP A 27 -17.08 -0.37 3.30
C ASP A 27 -15.89 -1.34 3.44
N ALA A 28 -15.32 -1.83 2.34
CA ALA A 28 -14.12 -2.66 2.38
C ALA A 28 -12.95 -1.89 3.00
N PRO A 29 -12.15 -2.52 3.89
CA PRO A 29 -11.06 -1.85 4.58
C PRO A 29 -10.09 -1.12 3.66
N SER A 30 -9.73 -1.72 2.52
CA SER A 30 -8.86 -1.08 1.51
C SER A 30 -9.51 0.16 0.88
N ASN A 31 -10.81 0.12 0.56
CA ASN A 31 -11.55 1.26 0.02
C ASN A 31 -11.73 2.37 1.07
N VAL A 32 -11.91 1.99 2.34
CA VAL A 32 -11.96 2.95 3.45
C VAL A 32 -10.59 3.61 3.62
N ALA A 33 -9.49 2.84 3.58
CA ALA A 33 -8.14 3.36 3.66
C ALA A 33 -7.82 4.32 2.50
N ALA A 34 -8.19 3.96 1.27
CA ALA A 34 -8.00 4.81 0.09
C ALA A 34 -8.75 6.15 0.23
N ARG A 35 -10.02 6.13 0.66
CA ARG A 35 -10.79 7.37 0.90
C ARG A 35 -10.20 8.20 2.03
N GLN A 36 -9.83 7.58 3.15
CA GLN A 36 -9.19 8.28 4.27
C GLN A 36 -7.87 8.92 3.86
N MET A 37 -7.10 8.24 3.01
CA MET A 37 -5.85 8.76 2.46
C MET A 37 -6.11 9.97 1.55
N ALA A 38 -7.08 9.84 0.64
CA ALA A 38 -7.52 10.91 -0.24
C ALA A 38 -7.96 12.16 0.53
N GLU A 39 -8.80 11.98 1.56
CA GLU A 39 -9.27 13.06 2.40
C GLU A 39 -8.12 13.73 3.19
N ALA A 40 -7.25 12.92 3.79
CA ALA A 40 -6.16 13.41 4.63
C ALA A 40 -5.11 14.20 3.82
N PHE A 41 -4.74 13.70 2.65
CA PHE A 41 -3.72 14.33 1.79
C PHE A 41 -4.29 15.34 0.80
N GLN A 42 -5.63 15.52 0.80
CA GLN A 42 -6.33 16.40 -0.16
C GLN A 42 -6.00 16.01 -1.62
N GLU A 43 -5.67 14.74 -1.82
CA GLU A 43 -5.44 14.16 -3.12
C GLU A 43 -6.76 13.55 -3.61
N PRO A 44 -7.11 13.69 -4.89
CA PRO A 44 -8.21 12.91 -5.43
C PRO A 44 -7.88 11.44 -5.28
N GLY A 45 -8.62 10.72 -4.43
CA GLY A 45 -8.35 9.31 -4.18
C GLY A 45 -8.69 8.48 -5.39
N THR A 46 -7.77 7.64 -5.80
CA THR A 46 -8.04 6.64 -6.82
C THR A 46 -7.47 5.29 -6.40
N ASP A 47 -8.22 4.23 -6.65
CA ASP A 47 -7.79 2.83 -6.64
C ASP A 47 -7.49 2.32 -8.06
N ASP A 48 -7.62 3.21 -9.06
CA ASP A 48 -7.45 2.93 -10.47
C ASP A 48 -6.07 3.39 -10.97
N LEU A 49 -5.10 2.48 -10.87
CA LEU A 49 -3.70 2.73 -11.21
C LEU A 49 -3.37 2.24 -12.62
N LEU A 50 -2.84 3.14 -13.43
CA LEU A 50 -2.22 2.88 -14.72
C LEU A 50 -0.72 3.05 -14.61
N LEU A 51 0.05 2.15 -15.20
CA LEU A 51 1.50 2.24 -15.32
C LEU A 51 1.85 2.44 -16.79
N VAL A 52 2.33 3.63 -17.14
CA VAL A 52 2.85 3.90 -18.47
C VAL A 52 4.32 3.50 -18.49
N VAL A 53 4.64 2.48 -19.28
CA VAL A 53 6.00 1.93 -19.44
C VAL A 53 6.59 2.50 -20.72
N LEU A 54 7.71 3.22 -20.60
CA LEU A 54 8.39 3.89 -21.72
C LEU A 54 9.78 3.26 -21.87
N THR A 55 10.00 2.53 -22.94
CA THR A 55 11.24 1.77 -23.16
C THR A 55 11.97 2.24 -24.42
N ASP A 56 13.31 2.39 -24.35
CA ASP A 56 14.19 2.49 -25.49
C ASP A 56 15.36 1.51 -25.30
N GLU A 57 15.44 0.48 -26.12
CA GLU A 57 16.49 -0.54 -26.06
C GLU A 57 17.91 0.04 -26.24
N ARG A 58 18.04 1.24 -26.81
CA ARG A 58 19.31 1.94 -26.98
C ARG A 58 19.74 2.69 -25.72
N GLY A 59 18.87 2.77 -24.71
CA GLY A 59 19.07 3.51 -23.49
C GLY A 59 18.39 4.88 -23.48
N LEU A 60 18.03 5.32 -22.28
CA LEU A 60 17.31 6.57 -22.04
C LEU A 60 18.28 7.76 -21.95
N GLY A 61 18.01 8.81 -22.71
CA GLY A 61 18.84 10.01 -22.80
C GLY A 61 18.03 11.31 -22.79
N PRO A 62 18.69 12.46 -23.07
CA PRO A 62 18.01 13.76 -23.00
C PRO A 62 16.85 13.93 -24.01
N GLU A 63 16.92 13.24 -25.16
CA GLU A 63 15.87 13.27 -26.16
C GLU A 63 14.60 12.59 -25.62
N GLN A 64 14.74 11.39 -25.04
CA GLN A 64 13.67 10.64 -24.41
C GLN A 64 13.10 11.40 -23.20
N GLU A 65 13.97 12.05 -22.41
CA GLU A 65 13.53 12.87 -21.28
C GLU A 65 12.69 14.08 -21.72
N SER A 66 12.99 14.67 -22.88
CA SER A 66 12.18 15.77 -23.42
C SER A 66 10.76 15.33 -23.80
N ILE A 67 10.63 14.09 -24.32
CA ILE A 67 9.32 13.48 -24.62
C ILE A 67 8.58 13.15 -23.34
N TYR A 68 9.27 12.56 -22.35
CA TYR A 68 8.72 12.28 -21.03
C TYR A 68 8.14 13.54 -20.37
N ARG A 69 8.88 14.67 -20.41
CA ARG A 69 8.40 15.95 -19.85
C ARG A 69 7.13 16.45 -20.53
N LYS A 70 7.08 16.38 -21.87
CA LYS A 70 5.87 16.76 -22.62
C LYS A 70 4.68 15.89 -22.27
N LEU A 71 4.91 14.58 -22.15
CA LEU A 71 3.87 13.64 -21.75
C LEU A 71 3.36 13.93 -20.33
N VAL A 72 4.27 14.16 -19.39
CA VAL A 72 3.93 14.53 -18.00
C VAL A 72 3.09 15.80 -17.95
N ASP A 73 3.49 16.84 -18.72
CA ASP A 73 2.75 18.10 -18.76
C ASP A 73 1.35 17.90 -19.36
N ALA A 74 1.22 17.13 -20.46
CA ALA A 74 -0.07 16.83 -21.08
C ALA A 74 -1.01 16.01 -20.15
N LEU A 75 -0.46 15.03 -19.42
CA LEU A 75 -1.22 14.24 -18.47
C LEU A 75 -1.65 15.04 -17.24
N ARG A 76 -0.83 15.98 -16.80
CA ARG A 76 -1.15 16.85 -15.66
C ARG A 76 -2.27 17.82 -15.95
N ASP A 77 -2.38 18.28 -17.19
CA ASP A 77 -3.42 19.21 -17.65
C ASP A 77 -4.77 18.50 -17.89
N ASP A 78 -4.81 17.17 -17.92
CA ASP A 78 -6.03 16.40 -18.16
C ASP A 78 -6.82 16.15 -16.88
N GLY A 79 -8.12 16.43 -16.92
CA GLY A 79 -9.03 16.32 -15.76
C GLY A 79 -9.35 14.88 -15.34
N ASP A 80 -9.04 13.87 -16.16
CA ASP A 80 -9.23 12.46 -15.85
C ASP A 80 -8.02 11.83 -15.15
N VAL A 81 -6.88 12.57 -15.07
CA VAL A 81 -5.70 12.21 -14.28
C VAL A 81 -5.82 12.85 -12.90
N VAL A 82 -5.93 12.04 -11.86
CA VAL A 82 -6.06 12.50 -10.47
C VAL A 82 -4.77 12.38 -9.66
N MET A 83 -3.84 11.53 -10.11
CA MET A 83 -2.53 11.36 -9.48
C MET A 83 -1.49 11.12 -10.56
N LEU A 84 -0.35 11.79 -10.46
CA LEU A 84 0.78 11.59 -11.34
C LEU A 84 2.05 11.51 -10.50
N GLN A 85 2.73 10.37 -10.53
CA GLN A 85 4.01 10.21 -9.84
C GLN A 85 5.14 10.28 -10.85
N ASP A 86 5.76 11.44 -10.97
CA ASP A 86 6.82 11.70 -11.95
C ASP A 86 8.09 12.26 -11.29
N PHE A 87 9.21 12.10 -11.98
CA PHE A 87 10.51 12.61 -11.52
C PHE A 87 10.79 14.06 -11.99
N VAL A 88 9.88 14.70 -12.71
CA VAL A 88 10.03 16.12 -13.13
C VAL A 88 9.68 17.02 -11.95
N GLU A 89 8.57 16.75 -11.27
CA GLU A 89 8.15 17.48 -10.08
C GLU A 89 8.87 16.97 -8.83
N THR A 90 9.10 15.64 -8.74
CA THR A 90 9.77 15.01 -7.60
C THR A 90 11.04 14.29 -8.07
N PRO A 91 12.19 14.98 -8.18
CA PRO A 91 13.44 14.40 -8.68
C PRO A 91 13.93 13.19 -7.91
N ALA A 92 13.58 13.08 -6.62
CA ALA A 92 13.93 11.94 -5.77
C ALA A 92 13.31 10.62 -6.26
N LEU A 93 12.20 10.66 -7.00
CA LEU A 93 11.56 9.46 -7.57
C LEU A 93 12.33 8.89 -8.78
N ARG A 94 13.28 9.61 -9.34
CA ARG A 94 13.98 9.19 -10.57
C ARG A 94 14.62 7.81 -10.42
N SER A 95 15.24 7.54 -9.30
CA SER A 95 15.88 6.25 -9.04
C SER A 95 14.90 5.08 -8.93
N PHE A 96 13.64 5.36 -8.56
CA PHE A 96 12.59 4.36 -8.44
C PHE A 96 11.83 4.14 -9.75
N LEU A 97 11.70 5.20 -10.54
CA LEU A 97 10.94 5.18 -11.79
C LEU A 97 11.82 4.84 -13.00
N THR A 98 13.15 4.70 -12.83
CA THR A 98 14.10 4.29 -13.86
C THR A 98 14.56 2.86 -13.60
N SER A 99 14.59 2.04 -14.63
CA SER A 99 15.11 0.67 -14.56
C SER A 99 16.63 0.63 -14.28
N GLU A 100 17.09 -0.45 -13.65
CA GLU A 100 18.52 -0.62 -13.31
C GLU A 100 19.43 -0.62 -14.56
N ASP A 101 18.91 -1.08 -15.70
CA ASP A 101 19.62 -1.07 -16.99
C ASP A 101 19.52 0.26 -17.75
N ASN A 102 18.83 1.25 -17.19
CA ASN A 102 18.59 2.57 -17.77
C ASN A 102 17.96 2.53 -19.19
N LYS A 103 17.09 1.56 -19.44
CA LYS A 103 16.37 1.41 -20.71
C LYS A 103 14.88 1.69 -20.63
N SER A 104 14.31 1.70 -19.44
CA SER A 104 12.88 1.89 -19.26
C SER A 104 12.57 2.87 -18.12
N TRP A 105 11.52 3.67 -18.31
CA TRP A 105 10.86 4.43 -17.27
C TRP A 105 9.46 3.89 -17.04
N VAL A 106 9.03 3.91 -15.77
CA VAL A 106 7.64 3.68 -15.40
C VAL A 106 7.05 4.99 -14.89
N LEU A 107 5.86 5.35 -15.37
CA LEU A 107 5.12 6.53 -14.93
C LEU A 107 3.78 6.06 -14.35
N PRO A 108 3.63 6.04 -13.02
CA PRO A 108 2.36 5.74 -12.37
C PRO A 108 1.37 6.89 -12.54
N VAL A 109 0.20 6.57 -13.08
CA VAL A 109 -0.89 7.50 -13.34
C VAL A 109 -2.15 7.00 -12.63
N GLY A 110 -2.70 7.78 -11.72
CA GLY A 110 -3.99 7.50 -11.09
C GLY A 110 -5.12 8.10 -11.91
N LEU A 111 -6.11 7.28 -12.26
CA LEU A 111 -7.25 7.69 -13.08
C LEU A 111 -8.48 8.05 -12.24
N VAL A 112 -9.33 8.89 -12.76
CA VAL A 112 -10.63 9.24 -12.16
C VAL A 112 -11.59 8.05 -12.25
N GLY A 113 -12.34 7.80 -11.18
CA GLY A 113 -13.31 6.71 -11.09
C GLY A 113 -12.77 5.50 -10.32
N ALA A 114 -13.66 4.61 -9.93
CA ALA A 114 -13.28 3.35 -9.28
C ALA A 114 -12.93 2.31 -10.36
N LEU A 115 -11.96 1.46 -10.05
CA LEU A 115 -11.48 0.40 -10.94
C LEU A 115 -12.65 -0.45 -11.49
N GLY A 116 -12.69 -0.60 -12.80
CA GLY A 116 -13.74 -1.38 -13.50
C GLY A 116 -15.02 -0.62 -13.76
N THR A 117 -15.09 0.68 -13.46
CA THR A 117 -16.24 1.51 -13.83
C THR A 117 -16.08 2.09 -15.25
N PRO A 118 -17.18 2.44 -15.92
CA PRO A 118 -17.10 3.10 -17.24
C PRO A 118 -16.37 4.44 -17.21
N GLN A 119 -16.41 5.14 -16.07
CA GLN A 119 -15.67 6.38 -15.89
C GLN A 119 -14.16 6.11 -15.93
N SER A 120 -13.71 5.08 -15.19
CA SER A 120 -12.34 4.59 -15.21
C SER A 120 -11.92 4.15 -16.63
N TYR A 121 -12.80 3.41 -17.32
CA TYR A 121 -12.51 2.98 -18.68
C TYR A 121 -12.44 4.15 -19.69
N ALA A 122 -13.30 5.17 -19.54
CA ALA A 122 -13.24 6.37 -20.37
C ALA A 122 -11.96 7.18 -20.09
N ALA A 123 -11.58 7.31 -18.82
CA ALA A 123 -10.34 7.95 -18.41
C ALA A 123 -9.11 7.18 -18.95
N PHE A 124 -9.12 5.85 -18.86
CA PHE A 124 -8.08 5.01 -19.46
C PHE A 124 -7.90 5.26 -20.95
N ASN A 125 -9.01 5.24 -21.73
CA ASN A 125 -8.93 5.49 -23.16
C ASN A 125 -8.40 6.89 -23.50
N ARG A 126 -8.84 7.93 -22.76
CA ARG A 126 -8.35 9.29 -22.94
C ARG A 126 -6.86 9.39 -22.65
N VAL A 127 -6.41 8.81 -21.53
CA VAL A 127 -4.99 8.80 -21.19
C VAL A 127 -4.18 7.99 -22.21
N ALA A 128 -4.70 6.87 -22.71
CA ALA A 128 -4.07 6.10 -23.77
C ALA A 128 -3.91 6.94 -25.05
N ASP A 129 -4.94 7.70 -25.45
CA ASP A 129 -4.86 8.62 -26.60
C ASP A 129 -3.81 9.72 -26.37
N ILE A 130 -3.75 10.34 -25.17
CA ILE A 130 -2.74 11.35 -24.84
C ILE A 130 -1.34 10.76 -24.90
N VAL A 131 -1.14 9.55 -24.38
CA VAL A 131 0.14 8.83 -24.42
C VAL A 131 0.56 8.58 -25.87
N GLU A 132 -0.35 8.05 -26.69
CA GLU A 132 -0.08 7.79 -28.12
C GLU A 132 0.25 9.07 -28.89
N GLU A 133 -0.52 10.15 -28.71
CA GLU A 133 -0.28 11.43 -29.36
C GLU A 133 1.07 12.05 -29.03
N ASN A 134 1.50 11.98 -27.76
CA ASN A 134 2.75 12.60 -27.31
C ASN A 134 3.99 11.74 -27.57
N THR A 135 3.83 10.45 -27.86
CA THR A 135 4.93 9.52 -28.11
C THR A 135 5.01 9.06 -29.56
N ALA A 136 4.00 9.35 -30.38
CA ALA A 136 3.95 8.97 -31.80
C ALA A 136 5.18 9.48 -32.57
N GLY A 137 5.82 8.58 -33.32
CA GLY A 137 7.01 8.89 -34.12
C GLY A 137 8.30 9.06 -33.32
N SER A 138 8.28 8.83 -31.99
CA SER A 138 9.48 8.77 -31.19
C SER A 138 10.14 7.39 -31.26
N ALA A 139 11.33 7.29 -30.66
CA ALA A 139 12.04 6.02 -30.50
C ALA A 139 11.59 5.22 -29.28
N LEU A 140 10.71 5.80 -28.45
CA LEU A 140 10.16 5.13 -27.27
C LEU A 140 9.09 4.12 -27.69
N ASP A 141 9.26 2.89 -27.26
CA ASP A 141 8.18 1.91 -27.20
C ASP A 141 7.37 2.16 -25.93
N VAL A 142 6.07 2.41 -26.08
CA VAL A 142 5.21 2.80 -24.97
C VAL A 142 4.11 1.78 -24.79
N GLN A 143 4.02 1.23 -23.60
CA GLN A 143 3.06 0.21 -23.25
C GLN A 143 2.33 0.56 -21.96
N LEU A 144 1.06 0.15 -21.87
CA LEU A 144 0.18 0.46 -20.76
C LEU A 144 -0.05 -0.78 -19.90
N ALA A 145 0.50 -0.79 -18.70
CA ALA A 145 0.35 -1.82 -17.68
C ALA A 145 -0.48 -1.32 -16.50
N GLY A 146 -0.62 -2.13 -15.48
CA GLY A 146 -1.36 -1.76 -14.27
C GLY A 146 -2.78 -2.33 -14.24
N PRO A 147 -3.45 -2.26 -13.07
CA PRO A 147 -4.81 -2.74 -12.90
C PRO A 147 -5.80 -2.12 -13.89
N ALA A 148 -5.70 -0.81 -14.15
CA ALA A 148 -6.53 -0.10 -15.13
C ALA A 148 -6.45 -0.73 -16.52
N ALA A 149 -5.25 -0.98 -17.03
CA ALA A 149 -5.05 -1.61 -18.34
C ALA A 149 -5.58 -3.04 -18.39
N THR A 150 -5.36 -3.83 -17.34
CA THR A 150 -5.89 -5.20 -17.24
C THR A 150 -7.42 -5.23 -17.31
N VAL A 151 -8.08 -4.33 -16.56
CA VAL A 151 -9.55 -4.26 -16.55
C VAL A 151 -10.09 -3.69 -17.86
N ALA A 152 -9.38 -2.76 -18.49
CA ALA A 152 -9.73 -2.27 -19.82
C ALA A 152 -9.70 -3.42 -20.86
N ASP A 153 -8.63 -4.22 -20.89
CA ASP A 153 -8.52 -5.38 -21.78
C ASP A 153 -9.61 -6.43 -21.50
N LEU A 154 -9.90 -6.71 -20.23
CA LEU A 154 -11.01 -7.61 -19.85
C LEU A 154 -12.37 -7.08 -20.32
N THR A 155 -12.56 -5.76 -20.30
CA THR A 155 -13.80 -5.12 -20.78
C THR A 155 -13.92 -5.26 -22.29
N VAL A 156 -12.86 -4.93 -23.02
CA VAL A 156 -12.81 -5.09 -24.49
C VAL A 156 -12.99 -6.56 -24.89
N ALA A 157 -12.27 -7.47 -24.22
CA ALA A 157 -12.42 -8.90 -24.46
C ALA A 157 -13.85 -9.37 -24.20
N GLY A 158 -14.48 -8.91 -23.11
CA GLY A 158 -15.87 -9.25 -22.78
C GLY A 158 -16.87 -8.79 -23.83
N GLU A 159 -16.67 -7.61 -24.42
CA GLU A 159 -17.51 -7.09 -25.50
C GLU A 159 -17.27 -7.85 -26.82
N GLN A 160 -16.02 -8.10 -27.16
CA GLN A 160 -15.66 -8.83 -28.39
C GLN A 160 -16.08 -10.30 -28.35
N ASP A 161 -15.96 -10.95 -27.21
CA ASP A 161 -16.28 -12.37 -27.00
C ASP A 161 -17.79 -12.66 -27.04
N ARG A 162 -18.63 -11.68 -26.76
CA ARG A 162 -20.08 -11.87 -26.64
C ARG A 162 -20.68 -12.53 -27.87
N ARG A 163 -20.44 -12.00 -29.08
CA ARG A 163 -20.96 -12.56 -30.33
C ARG A 163 -20.41 -13.95 -30.65
N PRO A 164 -19.09 -14.18 -30.60
CA PRO A 164 -18.53 -15.54 -30.77
C PRO A 164 -19.12 -16.57 -29.80
N ILE A 165 -19.28 -16.21 -28.53
CA ILE A 165 -19.87 -17.10 -27.52
C ILE A 165 -21.32 -17.39 -27.83
N GLU A 166 -22.16 -16.39 -28.14
CA GLU A 166 -23.57 -16.59 -28.48
C GLU A 166 -23.74 -17.46 -29.74
N ILE A 167 -22.90 -17.26 -30.76
CA ILE A 167 -22.88 -18.11 -31.97
C ILE A 167 -22.42 -19.54 -31.61
N ALA A 168 -21.37 -19.69 -30.81
CA ALA A 168 -20.89 -21.00 -30.40
C ALA A 168 -21.94 -21.77 -29.60
N ILE A 169 -22.61 -21.12 -28.64
CA ILE A 169 -23.73 -21.68 -27.90
C ILE A 169 -24.84 -22.14 -28.88
N ALA A 170 -25.25 -21.24 -29.78
CA ALA A 170 -26.32 -21.55 -30.76
C ALA A 170 -25.97 -22.74 -31.66
N VAL A 171 -24.72 -22.80 -32.16
CA VAL A 171 -24.21 -23.88 -33.01
C VAL A 171 -24.11 -25.19 -32.22
N LEU A 172 -23.53 -25.18 -31.04
CA LEU A 172 -23.39 -26.38 -30.21
C LEU A 172 -24.75 -26.94 -29.79
N VAL A 173 -25.64 -26.07 -29.33
CA VAL A 173 -27.03 -26.46 -28.99
C VAL A 173 -27.75 -26.99 -30.21
N LEU A 174 -27.66 -26.32 -31.37
CA LEU A 174 -28.24 -26.77 -32.64
C LEU A 174 -27.74 -28.15 -33.01
N LEU A 175 -26.43 -28.42 -32.95
CA LEU A 175 -25.85 -29.74 -33.27
C LEU A 175 -26.40 -30.82 -32.35
N VAL A 176 -26.47 -30.56 -31.03
CA VAL A 176 -27.04 -31.53 -30.10
C VAL A 176 -28.55 -31.73 -30.35
N LEU A 177 -29.32 -30.67 -30.59
CA LEU A 177 -30.74 -30.78 -30.92
C LEU A 177 -30.98 -31.55 -32.23
N LEU A 178 -30.12 -31.38 -33.24
CA LEU A 178 -30.16 -32.10 -34.48
C LEU A 178 -29.98 -33.63 -34.26
N VAL A 179 -29.02 -34.01 -33.42
CA VAL A 179 -28.77 -35.40 -33.05
C VAL A 179 -29.93 -36.01 -32.25
N VAL A 180 -30.51 -35.21 -31.33
CA VAL A 180 -31.61 -35.65 -30.46
C VAL A 180 -32.91 -35.78 -31.21
N TYR A 181 -33.32 -34.70 -31.88
CA TYR A 181 -34.63 -34.68 -32.58
C TYR A 181 -34.57 -35.30 -33.96
N ARG A 182 -33.46 -35.19 -34.67
CA ARG A 182 -33.29 -35.66 -36.06
C ARG A 182 -34.40 -35.11 -37.02
N ASN A 183 -34.95 -33.93 -36.64
CA ASN A 183 -35.98 -33.21 -37.33
C ASN A 183 -35.64 -31.72 -37.30
N PRO A 184 -35.40 -31.08 -38.46
CA PRO A 184 -34.97 -29.68 -38.52
C PRO A 184 -36.02 -28.71 -37.97
N VAL A 185 -37.29 -28.99 -38.10
CA VAL A 185 -38.36 -28.11 -37.59
C VAL A 185 -38.42 -28.22 -36.04
N ALA A 186 -38.38 -29.46 -35.52
CA ALA A 186 -38.44 -29.69 -34.09
C ALA A 186 -37.22 -29.08 -33.34
N MET A 187 -36.02 -29.00 -34.00
CA MET A 187 -34.85 -28.37 -33.38
C MET A 187 -34.89 -26.83 -33.39
N LEU A 188 -35.62 -26.20 -34.37
CA LEU A 188 -35.77 -24.75 -34.45
C LEU A 188 -36.71 -24.19 -33.36
N LEU A 189 -37.67 -24.97 -32.87
CA LEU A 189 -38.65 -24.51 -31.88
C LEU A 189 -37.98 -24.01 -30.58
N PRO A 190 -37.10 -24.81 -29.94
CA PRO A 190 -36.34 -24.32 -28.77
C PRO A 190 -35.52 -23.07 -29.06
N LEU A 191 -34.83 -22.99 -30.20
CA LEU A 191 -34.00 -21.86 -30.58
C LEU A 191 -34.76 -20.56 -30.74
N ILE A 192 -35.98 -20.62 -31.32
CA ILE A 192 -36.86 -19.44 -31.41
C ILE A 192 -37.26 -18.98 -30.00
N GLY A 193 -37.60 -19.93 -29.12
CA GLY A 193 -37.91 -19.62 -27.72
C GLY A 193 -36.75 -18.97 -26.97
N ILE A 194 -35.53 -19.50 -27.16
CA ILE A 194 -34.30 -18.97 -26.55
C ILE A 194 -34.02 -17.56 -27.06
N GLY A 195 -34.00 -17.34 -28.38
CA GLY A 195 -33.71 -16.03 -28.96
C GLY A 195 -34.72 -14.95 -28.50
N MET A 196 -36.00 -15.29 -28.45
CA MET A 196 -37.04 -14.39 -27.92
C MET A 196 -36.82 -14.12 -26.41
N SER A 197 -36.53 -15.16 -25.66
CA SER A 197 -36.28 -15.04 -24.21
C SER A 197 -35.04 -14.18 -23.92
N LEU A 198 -34.00 -14.32 -24.73
CA LEU A 198 -32.75 -13.55 -24.57
C LEU A 198 -32.99 -12.05 -24.74
N VAL A 199 -33.66 -11.67 -25.86
CA VAL A 199 -33.97 -10.27 -26.13
C VAL A 199 -34.88 -9.68 -25.04
N ILE A 200 -35.91 -10.41 -24.61
CA ILE A 200 -36.79 -9.93 -23.54
C ILE A 200 -36.09 -9.83 -22.22
N ALA A 201 -35.30 -10.84 -21.84
CA ALA A 201 -34.55 -10.86 -20.56
C ALA A 201 -33.54 -9.73 -20.48
N GLN A 202 -32.75 -9.50 -21.53
CA GLN A 202 -31.81 -8.39 -21.61
C GLN A 202 -32.53 -7.04 -21.43
N SER A 203 -33.66 -6.83 -22.10
CA SER A 203 -34.45 -5.60 -21.93
C SER A 203 -35.05 -5.46 -20.53
N VAL A 204 -35.52 -6.57 -19.93
CA VAL A 204 -36.04 -6.54 -18.54
C VAL A 204 -34.94 -6.24 -17.54
N VAL A 205 -33.75 -6.84 -17.68
CA VAL A 205 -32.60 -6.57 -16.82
C VAL A 205 -32.16 -5.11 -16.95
N ALA A 206 -32.12 -4.57 -18.20
CA ALA A 206 -31.83 -3.16 -18.44
C ALA A 206 -32.85 -2.24 -17.77
N GLY A 207 -34.13 -2.58 -17.89
CA GLY A 207 -35.21 -1.84 -17.22
C GLY A 207 -35.12 -1.88 -15.70
N VAL A 208 -34.83 -3.05 -15.11
CA VAL A 208 -34.60 -3.17 -13.66
C VAL A 208 -33.41 -2.33 -13.24
N SER A 209 -32.30 -2.39 -13.99
CA SER A 209 -31.11 -1.56 -13.74
C SER A 209 -31.44 -0.06 -13.77
N GLU A 210 -32.19 0.42 -14.76
CA GLU A 210 -32.60 1.83 -14.88
C GLU A 210 -33.43 2.31 -13.68
N PHE A 211 -34.38 1.48 -13.21
CA PHE A 211 -35.27 1.88 -12.12
C PHE A 211 -34.71 1.67 -10.72
N THR A 212 -33.79 0.73 -10.54
CA THR A 212 -33.26 0.36 -9.20
C THR A 212 -31.83 0.81 -8.97
N GLY A 213 -31.13 1.26 -10.03
CA GLY A 213 -29.69 1.52 -9.94
C GLY A 213 -28.83 0.26 -9.83
N LEU A 214 -29.40 -0.93 -10.10
CA LEU A 214 -28.67 -2.19 -10.03
C LEU A 214 -27.57 -2.21 -11.10
N GLY A 215 -26.32 -2.36 -10.71
CA GLY A 215 -25.22 -2.51 -11.64
C GLY A 215 -25.30 -3.80 -12.45
N VAL A 216 -24.75 -3.81 -13.66
CA VAL A 216 -24.73 -4.98 -14.54
C VAL A 216 -23.29 -5.24 -14.98
N SER A 217 -22.77 -6.43 -14.71
CA SER A 217 -21.44 -6.86 -15.15
C SER A 217 -21.47 -7.64 -16.46
N ASN A 218 -20.38 -7.59 -17.24
CA ASN A 218 -20.23 -8.41 -18.45
C ASN A 218 -20.35 -9.91 -18.15
N GLN A 219 -19.83 -10.37 -17.02
CA GLN A 219 -19.98 -11.76 -16.58
C GLN A 219 -21.43 -12.14 -16.34
N ALA A 220 -22.24 -11.22 -15.80
CA ALA A 220 -23.68 -11.45 -15.60
C ALA A 220 -24.42 -11.59 -16.94
N ILE A 221 -24.06 -10.81 -17.96
CA ILE A 221 -24.66 -10.89 -19.31
C ILE A 221 -24.33 -12.21 -20.00
N ILE A 222 -23.04 -12.62 -19.92
CA ILE A 222 -22.58 -13.88 -20.53
C ILE A 222 -23.26 -15.08 -19.86
N LEU A 223 -23.30 -15.11 -18.52
CA LEU A 223 -23.93 -16.20 -17.79
C LEU A 223 -25.47 -16.23 -18.00
N LEU A 224 -26.11 -15.05 -18.05
CA LEU A 224 -27.49 -14.89 -18.38
C LEU A 224 -27.80 -15.57 -19.73
N SER A 225 -27.03 -15.27 -20.78
CA SER A 225 -27.19 -15.82 -22.11
C SER A 225 -27.04 -17.35 -22.15
N ALA A 226 -25.97 -17.87 -21.47
CA ALA A 226 -25.73 -19.28 -21.37
C ALA A 226 -26.81 -20.04 -20.57
N MET A 227 -27.31 -19.43 -19.48
CA MET A 227 -28.40 -20.00 -18.68
C MET A 227 -29.74 -20.00 -19.37
N ILE A 228 -30.07 -18.93 -20.12
CA ILE A 228 -31.31 -18.93 -20.97
C ILE A 228 -31.23 -20.01 -22.03
N ALA A 229 -30.06 -20.15 -22.69
CA ALA A 229 -29.86 -21.18 -23.70
C ALA A 229 -30.00 -22.59 -23.11
N GLY A 230 -29.37 -22.85 -21.94
CA GLY A 230 -29.44 -24.13 -21.24
C GLY A 230 -30.85 -24.42 -20.71
N ALA A 231 -31.36 -23.63 -19.77
CA ALA A 231 -32.65 -23.87 -19.13
C ALA A 231 -33.82 -23.75 -20.10
N GLY A 232 -33.80 -22.75 -21.00
CA GLY A 232 -34.86 -22.60 -22.02
C GLY A 232 -34.95 -23.78 -22.97
N THR A 233 -33.82 -24.34 -23.37
CA THR A 233 -33.79 -25.58 -24.16
C THR A 233 -34.32 -26.76 -23.38
N ASP A 234 -33.95 -26.90 -22.11
CA ASP A 234 -34.42 -27.98 -21.25
C ASP A 234 -35.95 -27.98 -21.13
N TYR A 235 -36.54 -26.84 -20.85
CA TYR A 235 -38.01 -26.71 -20.77
C TYR A 235 -38.68 -27.08 -22.07
N ALA A 236 -38.10 -26.68 -23.19
CA ALA A 236 -38.57 -27.03 -24.51
C ALA A 236 -38.44 -28.53 -24.82
N VAL A 237 -37.28 -29.14 -24.45
CA VAL A 237 -37.06 -30.58 -24.66
C VAL A 237 -38.06 -31.41 -23.87
N PHE A 238 -38.32 -31.05 -22.61
CA PHE A 238 -39.30 -31.74 -21.79
C PHE A 238 -40.72 -31.64 -22.36
N LEU A 239 -41.13 -30.45 -22.77
CA LEU A 239 -42.48 -30.23 -23.35
C LEU A 239 -42.65 -30.98 -24.67
N ILE A 240 -41.72 -30.87 -25.60
CA ILE A 240 -41.73 -31.54 -26.90
C ILE A 240 -41.69 -33.05 -26.74
N SER A 241 -40.83 -33.56 -25.80
CA SER A 241 -40.77 -35.00 -25.53
C SER A 241 -42.14 -35.53 -25.05
N ARG A 242 -42.79 -34.81 -24.14
CA ARG A 242 -44.09 -35.20 -23.59
C ARG A 242 -45.18 -35.07 -24.62
N TYR A 243 -45.14 -34.06 -25.48
CA TYR A 243 -46.00 -33.94 -26.64
C TYR A 243 -45.88 -35.16 -27.56
N HIS A 244 -44.64 -35.62 -27.86
CA HIS A 244 -44.40 -36.83 -28.64
C HIS A 244 -45.00 -38.06 -27.99
N ASP A 245 -44.96 -38.21 -26.66
CA ASP A 245 -45.57 -39.33 -25.93
C ASP A 245 -47.10 -39.38 -26.15
N TYR A 246 -47.79 -38.21 -26.11
CA TYR A 246 -49.23 -38.15 -26.30
C TYR A 246 -49.63 -38.38 -27.76
N VAL A 247 -48.87 -37.82 -28.72
CA VAL A 247 -49.11 -38.06 -30.15
C VAL A 247 -48.92 -39.55 -30.47
N ARG A 248 -47.93 -40.26 -29.90
CA ARG A 248 -47.76 -41.70 -30.04
C ARG A 248 -48.92 -42.51 -29.45
N ARG A 249 -49.66 -41.97 -28.51
CA ARG A 249 -50.85 -42.62 -27.94
C ARG A 249 -52.08 -42.35 -28.76
N GLY A 250 -51.99 -41.56 -29.87
CA GLY A 250 -53.09 -41.28 -30.77
C GLY A 250 -53.86 -40.00 -30.45
N GLU A 251 -53.37 -39.20 -29.52
CA GLU A 251 -53.98 -37.89 -29.20
C GLU A 251 -53.85 -36.92 -30.39
N SER A 252 -54.84 -36.03 -30.52
CA SER A 252 -54.76 -34.95 -31.53
C SER A 252 -53.60 -33.98 -31.17
N PRO A 253 -52.94 -33.31 -32.12
CA PRO A 253 -51.84 -32.38 -31.86
C PRO A 253 -52.19 -31.30 -30.85
N GLY A 254 -53.37 -30.71 -30.88
CA GLY A 254 -53.83 -29.69 -29.94
C GLY A 254 -54.05 -30.24 -28.52
N ASP A 255 -54.71 -31.43 -28.41
CA ASP A 255 -54.88 -32.11 -27.12
C ASP A 255 -53.58 -32.61 -26.54
N ALA A 256 -52.68 -33.12 -27.39
CA ALA A 256 -51.35 -33.55 -26.99
C ALA A 256 -50.56 -32.38 -26.38
N VAL A 257 -50.62 -31.17 -26.94
CA VAL A 257 -49.96 -29.97 -26.35
C VAL A 257 -50.60 -29.62 -25.01
N ARG A 258 -51.93 -29.62 -24.91
CA ARG A 258 -52.66 -29.29 -23.67
C ARG A 258 -52.34 -30.28 -22.56
N GLN A 259 -52.37 -31.57 -22.86
CA GLN A 259 -52.03 -32.63 -21.89
C GLN A 259 -50.54 -32.63 -21.54
N ALA A 260 -49.64 -32.38 -22.49
CA ALA A 260 -48.21 -32.22 -22.23
C ALA A 260 -47.97 -31.05 -21.28
N LEU A 261 -48.52 -29.86 -21.54
CA LEU A 261 -48.40 -28.70 -20.68
C LEU A 261 -48.96 -28.96 -19.27
N GLY A 262 -50.15 -29.60 -19.17
CA GLY A 262 -50.77 -29.95 -17.89
C GLY A 262 -49.94 -30.95 -17.06
N SER A 263 -49.20 -31.87 -17.71
CA SER A 263 -48.41 -32.90 -17.02
C SER A 263 -46.98 -32.44 -16.67
N VAL A 264 -46.31 -31.69 -17.58
CA VAL A 264 -44.93 -31.27 -17.38
C VAL A 264 -44.83 -29.83 -16.87
N GLY A 265 -45.88 -29.01 -17.12
CA GLY A 265 -45.85 -27.62 -16.71
C GLY A 265 -45.59 -27.39 -15.23
N LYS A 266 -46.16 -28.22 -14.35
CA LYS A 266 -45.87 -28.14 -12.89
C LYS A 266 -44.41 -28.38 -12.55
N VAL A 267 -43.80 -29.31 -13.29
CA VAL A 267 -42.38 -29.66 -13.06
C VAL A 267 -41.47 -28.55 -13.60
N ILE A 268 -41.78 -28.04 -14.81
CA ILE A 268 -41.05 -26.89 -15.39
C ILE A 268 -41.18 -25.66 -14.48
N THR A 269 -42.37 -25.40 -13.92
CA THR A 269 -42.54 -24.28 -12.95
C THR A 269 -41.70 -24.45 -11.71
N ALA A 270 -41.67 -25.67 -11.17
CA ALA A 270 -40.87 -25.97 -9.99
C ALA A 270 -39.35 -25.83 -10.26
N SER A 271 -38.93 -26.32 -11.42
CA SER A 271 -37.59 -26.21 -11.95
C SER A 271 -37.15 -24.74 -12.06
N ALA A 272 -37.90 -23.96 -12.80
CA ALA A 272 -37.63 -22.54 -13.01
C ALA A 272 -37.62 -21.77 -11.68
N ALA A 273 -38.55 -22.08 -10.78
CA ALA A 273 -38.58 -21.47 -9.44
C ALA A 273 -37.35 -21.84 -8.61
N THR A 274 -36.90 -23.13 -8.67
CA THR A 274 -35.71 -23.56 -7.97
C THR A 274 -34.49 -22.79 -8.44
N ILE A 275 -34.26 -22.73 -9.74
CA ILE A 275 -33.11 -22.02 -10.31
C ILE A 275 -33.23 -20.52 -10.01
N ALA A 276 -34.39 -19.89 -10.28
CA ALA A 276 -34.54 -18.45 -10.06
C ALA A 276 -34.38 -18.03 -8.59
N ILE A 277 -34.97 -18.78 -7.63
CA ILE A 277 -34.84 -18.46 -6.22
C ILE A 277 -33.40 -18.71 -5.72
N THR A 278 -32.75 -19.76 -6.23
CA THR A 278 -31.34 -20.03 -5.89
C THR A 278 -30.44 -18.87 -6.35
N PHE A 279 -30.62 -18.40 -7.60
CA PHE A 279 -29.87 -17.25 -8.10
C PHE A 279 -30.24 -15.95 -7.36
N LEU A 280 -31.49 -15.71 -7.04
CA LEU A 280 -31.88 -14.57 -6.18
C LEU A 280 -31.20 -14.65 -4.79
N GLY A 281 -30.98 -15.84 -4.27
CA GLY A 281 -30.25 -16.02 -3.00
C GLY A 281 -28.81 -15.48 -3.05
N ILE A 282 -28.16 -15.49 -4.23
CA ILE A 282 -26.81 -14.94 -4.40
C ILE A 282 -26.82 -13.41 -4.37
N SER A 283 -27.94 -12.76 -4.65
CA SER A 283 -28.03 -11.29 -4.63
C SER A 283 -27.77 -10.69 -3.24
N PHE A 284 -27.78 -11.53 -2.20
CA PHE A 284 -27.36 -11.14 -0.84
C PHE A 284 -25.85 -11.20 -0.63
N ALA A 285 -25.07 -11.65 -1.61
CA ALA A 285 -23.61 -11.58 -1.57
C ALA A 285 -23.15 -10.12 -1.55
N ARG A 286 -22.08 -9.85 -0.81
CA ARG A 286 -21.53 -8.50 -0.67
C ARG A 286 -20.71 -8.07 -1.88
N MET A 287 -20.07 -9.03 -2.55
CA MET A 287 -19.29 -8.75 -3.76
C MET A 287 -20.19 -8.51 -4.97
N GLY A 288 -19.97 -7.39 -5.67
CA GLY A 288 -20.76 -6.98 -6.84
C GLY A 288 -20.81 -8.03 -7.95
N VAL A 289 -19.72 -8.75 -8.19
CA VAL A 289 -19.64 -9.83 -9.18
C VAL A 289 -20.71 -10.92 -8.97
N PHE A 290 -21.01 -11.29 -7.71
CA PHE A 290 -22.00 -12.32 -7.40
C PHE A 290 -23.42 -11.77 -7.33
N SER A 291 -23.60 -10.62 -6.70
CA SER A 291 -24.94 -10.05 -6.49
C SER A 291 -25.66 -9.73 -7.80
N THR A 292 -24.94 -9.22 -8.79
CA THR A 292 -25.52 -8.89 -10.12
C THR A 292 -25.83 -10.09 -10.98
N VAL A 293 -24.97 -11.12 -10.92
CA VAL A 293 -25.22 -12.40 -11.58
C VAL A 293 -26.52 -13.02 -11.07
N GLY A 294 -26.80 -12.89 -9.76
CA GLY A 294 -28.00 -13.43 -9.13
C GLY A 294 -29.30 -12.92 -9.74
N VAL A 295 -29.50 -11.61 -9.74
CA VAL A 295 -30.72 -10.96 -10.25
C VAL A 295 -30.87 -11.19 -11.75
N SER A 296 -29.80 -10.92 -12.51
CA SER A 296 -29.82 -11.02 -13.97
C SER A 296 -30.20 -12.44 -14.42
N THR A 297 -29.56 -13.46 -13.84
CA THR A 297 -29.84 -14.86 -14.20
C THR A 297 -31.22 -15.31 -13.77
N ALA A 298 -31.72 -14.88 -12.60
CA ALA A 298 -33.09 -15.18 -12.14
C ALA A 298 -34.12 -14.63 -13.09
N ILE A 299 -33.96 -13.40 -13.59
CA ILE A 299 -34.84 -12.78 -14.63
C ILE A 299 -34.76 -13.58 -15.92
N GLY A 300 -33.55 -13.97 -16.34
CA GLY A 300 -33.32 -14.77 -17.53
C GLY A 300 -34.07 -16.11 -17.51
N VAL A 301 -33.94 -16.85 -16.40
CA VAL A 301 -34.61 -18.13 -16.21
C VAL A 301 -36.12 -17.96 -16.12
N ALA A 302 -36.62 -16.92 -15.46
CA ALA A 302 -38.07 -16.61 -15.41
C ALA A 302 -38.61 -16.28 -16.80
N THR A 303 -37.86 -15.54 -17.60
CA THR A 303 -38.25 -15.20 -18.98
C THR A 303 -38.26 -16.43 -19.88
N ALA A 304 -37.21 -17.28 -19.78
CA ALA A 304 -37.16 -18.56 -20.50
C ALA A 304 -38.32 -19.49 -20.13
N PHE A 305 -38.66 -19.55 -18.84
CA PHE A 305 -39.82 -20.27 -18.34
C PHE A 305 -41.14 -19.75 -18.98
N LEU A 306 -41.36 -18.45 -18.94
CA LEU A 306 -42.55 -17.84 -19.54
C LEU A 306 -42.63 -18.14 -21.01
N ALA A 307 -41.53 -18.06 -21.75
CA ALA A 307 -41.53 -18.43 -23.18
C ALA A 307 -41.83 -19.92 -23.39
N ALA A 308 -41.34 -20.82 -22.56
CA ALA A 308 -41.54 -22.25 -22.63
C ALA A 308 -43.00 -22.66 -22.35
N VAL A 309 -43.71 -21.93 -21.45
CA VAL A 309 -45.10 -22.27 -21.12
C VAL A 309 -46.17 -21.48 -21.94
N THR A 310 -45.73 -20.45 -22.67
CA THR A 310 -46.65 -19.63 -23.48
C THR A 310 -46.33 -19.69 -24.97
N LEU A 311 -45.15 -19.21 -25.37
CA LEU A 311 -44.77 -19.11 -26.78
C LEU A 311 -44.58 -20.48 -27.42
N LEU A 312 -43.85 -21.36 -26.77
CA LEU A 312 -43.55 -22.69 -27.34
C LEU A 312 -44.83 -23.54 -27.56
N PRO A 313 -45.78 -23.68 -26.60
CA PRO A 313 -47.02 -24.36 -26.82
C PRO A 313 -47.87 -23.74 -27.97
N ALA A 314 -47.88 -22.41 -28.08
CA ALA A 314 -48.58 -21.71 -29.15
C ALA A 314 -48.03 -22.09 -30.54
N ILE A 315 -46.67 -22.08 -30.67
CA ILE A 315 -46.01 -22.50 -31.92
C ILE A 315 -46.30 -23.98 -32.21
N MET A 316 -46.25 -24.85 -31.18
CA MET A 316 -46.51 -26.28 -31.34
C MET A 316 -47.95 -26.56 -31.79
N VAL A 317 -48.95 -25.81 -31.33
CA VAL A 317 -50.32 -25.90 -31.79
C VAL A 317 -50.46 -25.49 -33.28
N LEU A 318 -49.70 -24.50 -33.75
CA LEU A 318 -49.71 -24.05 -35.15
C LEU A 318 -48.97 -25.01 -36.08
N VAL A 319 -47.89 -25.63 -35.65
CA VAL A 319 -46.98 -26.48 -36.45
C VAL A 319 -47.39 -27.95 -36.38
N GLY A 320 -47.95 -28.41 -35.24
CA GLY A 320 -48.33 -29.80 -34.98
C GLY A 320 -49.25 -30.40 -36.00
N PRO A 321 -50.40 -29.74 -36.39
CA PRO A 321 -51.32 -30.26 -37.36
C PRO A 321 -50.71 -30.50 -38.76
N ARG A 322 -49.57 -29.80 -39.07
CA ARG A 322 -48.88 -29.97 -40.36
C ARG A 322 -47.95 -31.19 -40.38
N GLY A 323 -47.88 -31.94 -39.28
CA GLY A 323 -46.98 -33.10 -39.12
C GLY A 323 -45.46 -32.80 -39.05
N TRP A 324 -45.09 -31.52 -39.01
CA TRP A 324 -43.69 -31.11 -39.07
C TRP A 324 -42.92 -31.48 -37.82
N ILE A 325 -43.59 -31.71 -36.66
CA ILE A 325 -43.02 -32.09 -35.38
C ILE A 325 -43.40 -33.51 -34.95
N ASN A 326 -43.67 -34.41 -35.88
CA ASN A 326 -44.04 -35.78 -35.56
C ASN A 326 -42.92 -36.58 -34.89
N PRO A 327 -43.26 -37.42 -33.91
CA PRO A 327 -42.29 -38.20 -33.19
C PRO A 327 -41.55 -39.25 -34.04
N ARG A 328 -40.24 -39.31 -33.96
CA ARG A 328 -39.44 -40.38 -34.56
C ARG A 328 -39.24 -41.57 -33.60
N ARG A 329 -38.70 -42.72 -34.09
CA ARG A 329 -38.42 -43.89 -33.26
C ARG A 329 -37.43 -43.62 -32.15
N GLU A 330 -37.72 -43.99 -30.91
CA GLU A 330 -36.82 -43.93 -29.78
C GLU A 330 -35.75 -45.02 -29.87
N LEU A 331 -34.49 -44.62 -29.95
CA LEU A 331 -33.38 -45.57 -30.03
C LEU A 331 -32.80 -45.96 -28.65
N THR A 332 -33.01 -45.14 -27.65
CA THR A 332 -32.29 -45.24 -26.34
C THR A 332 -33.12 -45.94 -25.26
N ALA A 333 -34.43 -46.07 -25.39
CA ALA A 333 -35.28 -46.64 -24.33
C ALA A 333 -34.89 -48.08 -23.93
N ARG A 334 -34.47 -48.92 -24.90
CA ARG A 334 -33.98 -50.28 -24.62
C ARG A 334 -32.66 -50.29 -23.82
N MET A 335 -31.77 -49.38 -24.15
CA MET A 335 -30.48 -49.20 -23.46
C MET A 335 -30.73 -48.80 -22.00
N TRP A 336 -31.55 -47.77 -21.75
CA TRP A 336 -31.89 -47.29 -20.43
C TRP A 336 -32.59 -48.30 -19.57
N ARG A 337 -33.53 -49.07 -20.14
CA ARG A 337 -34.19 -50.19 -19.48
C ARG A 337 -33.20 -51.29 -19.04
N ARG A 338 -32.23 -51.63 -19.91
CA ARG A 338 -31.19 -52.60 -19.57
C ARG A 338 -30.27 -52.06 -18.48
N SER A 339 -29.89 -50.83 -18.56
CA SER A 339 -29.08 -50.17 -17.54
C SER A 339 -29.78 -50.13 -16.16
N GLY A 340 -31.04 -49.71 -16.12
CA GLY A 340 -31.85 -49.68 -14.92
C GLY A 340 -32.02 -51.05 -14.30
N ALA A 341 -32.23 -52.10 -15.12
CA ALA A 341 -32.33 -53.46 -14.62
C ALA A 341 -31.00 -54.00 -14.05
N ARG A 342 -29.86 -53.61 -14.59
CA ARG A 342 -28.53 -53.98 -14.03
C ARG A 342 -28.29 -53.29 -12.70
N ILE A 343 -28.60 -52.00 -12.58
CA ILE A 343 -28.41 -51.19 -11.35
C ILE A 343 -29.29 -51.75 -10.23
N VAL A 344 -30.58 -52.00 -10.52
CA VAL A 344 -31.53 -52.54 -9.53
C VAL A 344 -31.15 -53.96 -9.07
N ARG A 345 -30.48 -54.76 -9.91
CA ARG A 345 -29.99 -56.10 -9.55
C ARG A 345 -28.76 -56.06 -8.63
N ARG A 346 -27.84 -55.08 -8.79
CA ARG A 346 -26.60 -54.94 -8.03
C ARG A 346 -26.40 -53.52 -7.50
N PRO A 347 -27.33 -52.99 -6.70
CA PRO A 347 -27.32 -51.56 -6.37
C PRO A 347 -26.11 -51.14 -5.53
N ARG A 348 -25.65 -52.04 -4.62
CA ARG A 348 -24.45 -51.75 -3.78
C ARG A 348 -23.21 -51.58 -4.64
N THR A 349 -22.96 -52.47 -5.60
CA THR A 349 -21.78 -52.45 -6.47
C THR A 349 -21.76 -51.17 -7.34
N TYR A 350 -22.91 -50.82 -7.93
CA TYR A 350 -22.99 -49.60 -8.76
C TYR A 350 -22.86 -48.34 -7.93
N LEU A 351 -23.47 -48.32 -6.72
CA LEU A 351 -23.34 -47.18 -5.80
C LEU A 351 -21.90 -46.99 -5.33
N THR A 352 -21.26 -48.10 -4.84
CA THR A 352 -19.87 -47.98 -4.37
C THR A 352 -18.90 -47.57 -5.46
N ALA A 353 -19.04 -48.14 -6.66
CA ALA A 353 -18.19 -47.75 -7.80
C ALA A 353 -18.40 -46.30 -8.22
N SER A 354 -19.67 -45.87 -8.35
CA SER A 354 -19.93 -44.48 -8.74
C SER A 354 -19.52 -43.45 -7.67
N VAL A 355 -19.74 -43.75 -6.40
CA VAL A 355 -19.33 -42.88 -5.27
C VAL A 355 -17.80 -42.87 -5.16
N LEU A 356 -17.12 -43.96 -5.38
CA LEU A 356 -15.63 -44.02 -5.38
C LEU A 356 -15.06 -43.10 -6.48
N ILE A 357 -15.61 -43.19 -7.71
CA ILE A 357 -15.19 -42.31 -8.79
C ILE A 357 -15.41 -40.84 -8.42
N LEU A 358 -16.59 -40.51 -7.89
CA LEU A 358 -16.94 -39.15 -7.50
C LEU A 358 -16.00 -38.65 -6.37
N LEU A 359 -15.69 -39.51 -5.38
CA LEU A 359 -14.82 -39.15 -4.27
C LEU A 359 -13.36 -38.98 -4.71
N LEU A 360 -12.88 -39.82 -5.65
CA LEU A 360 -11.54 -39.65 -6.22
C LEU A 360 -11.41 -38.32 -6.96
N LEU A 361 -12.40 -38.00 -7.80
CA LEU A 361 -12.44 -36.72 -8.49
C LEU A 361 -12.65 -35.53 -7.50
N ALA A 362 -13.52 -35.67 -6.52
CA ALA A 362 -13.75 -34.65 -5.50
C ALA A 362 -12.50 -34.44 -4.61
N GLY A 363 -11.72 -35.51 -4.37
CA GLY A 363 -10.45 -35.42 -3.62
C GLY A 363 -9.43 -34.52 -4.30
N SER A 364 -9.40 -34.51 -5.65
CA SER A 364 -8.52 -33.59 -6.39
C SER A 364 -8.92 -32.13 -6.26
N ALA A 365 -10.18 -31.80 -5.93
CA ALA A 365 -10.58 -30.41 -5.62
C ALA A 365 -9.88 -29.86 -4.37
N GLY A 366 -9.49 -30.73 -3.41
CA GLY A 366 -8.71 -30.34 -2.24
C GLY A 366 -7.28 -29.89 -2.56
N LEU A 367 -6.79 -30.14 -3.77
CA LEU A 367 -5.49 -29.71 -4.27
C LEU A 367 -5.57 -28.38 -5.00
N ALA A 368 -6.75 -27.73 -5.05
CA ALA A 368 -6.97 -26.48 -5.76
C ALA A 368 -6.12 -25.35 -5.17
N ARG A 369 -5.38 -24.69 -6.03
CA ARG A 369 -4.75 -23.41 -5.76
C ARG A 369 -5.55 -22.35 -6.51
N TYR A 370 -6.06 -21.37 -5.78
CA TYR A 370 -6.86 -20.32 -6.40
C TYR A 370 -5.96 -19.15 -6.81
N ASN A 371 -6.19 -18.69 -8.02
CA ASN A 371 -5.56 -17.51 -8.56
C ASN A 371 -6.45 -16.28 -8.30
N TYR A 372 -5.84 -15.24 -7.74
CA TYR A 372 -6.47 -13.91 -7.54
C TYR A 372 -5.88 -12.87 -8.48
N ASP A 373 -4.93 -13.25 -9.34
CA ASP A 373 -4.26 -12.40 -10.31
C ASP A 373 -5.09 -12.32 -11.59
N ASP A 374 -5.79 -11.22 -11.78
CA ASP A 374 -6.66 -10.99 -12.94
C ASP A 374 -5.87 -10.87 -14.26
N ARG A 375 -4.56 -10.57 -14.20
CA ARG A 375 -3.67 -10.56 -15.38
C ARG A 375 -3.67 -11.93 -16.08
N LYS A 376 -3.72 -13.02 -15.30
CA LYS A 376 -3.77 -14.40 -15.83
C LYS A 376 -5.13 -14.78 -16.40
N ALA A 377 -6.14 -13.93 -16.26
CA ALA A 377 -7.44 -14.12 -16.90
C ALA A 377 -7.48 -13.54 -18.32
N VAL A 378 -6.58 -12.61 -18.63
CA VAL A 378 -6.44 -11.97 -19.95
C VAL A 378 -5.59 -12.85 -20.87
N SER A 379 -5.82 -12.74 -22.18
CA SER A 379 -4.98 -13.43 -23.18
C SER A 379 -3.50 -13.00 -23.06
N PRO A 380 -2.54 -13.90 -23.24
CA PRO A 380 -1.12 -13.54 -23.30
C PRO A 380 -0.77 -12.50 -24.38
N ASP A 381 -1.58 -12.44 -25.46
CA ASP A 381 -1.39 -11.51 -26.58
C ASP A 381 -2.10 -10.16 -26.36
N ALA A 382 -2.78 -9.96 -25.22
CA ALA A 382 -3.44 -8.71 -24.92
C ALA A 382 -2.44 -7.58 -24.61
N PRO A 383 -2.75 -6.32 -24.94
CA PRO A 383 -1.85 -5.19 -24.73
C PRO A 383 -1.32 -5.09 -23.30
N SER A 384 -2.16 -5.23 -22.29
CA SER A 384 -1.73 -5.20 -20.89
C SER A 384 -0.81 -6.36 -20.52
N SER A 385 -1.03 -7.56 -21.07
CA SER A 385 -0.16 -8.72 -20.84
C SER A 385 1.23 -8.52 -21.41
N LEU A 386 1.32 -7.92 -22.60
CA LEU A 386 2.60 -7.57 -23.24
C LEU A 386 3.30 -6.47 -22.43
N ALA A 387 2.56 -5.47 -21.97
CA ALA A 387 3.08 -4.38 -21.14
C ALA A 387 3.64 -4.89 -19.80
N TYR A 388 2.98 -5.83 -19.16
CA TYR A 388 3.51 -6.46 -17.94
C TYR A 388 4.77 -7.28 -18.23
N ALA A 389 4.83 -7.98 -19.36
CA ALA A 389 6.02 -8.73 -19.75
C ALA A 389 7.21 -7.79 -19.99
N GLU A 390 6.98 -6.61 -20.57
CA GLU A 390 7.98 -5.57 -20.73
C GLU A 390 8.41 -4.96 -19.40
N LEU A 391 7.44 -4.67 -18.52
CA LEU A 391 7.70 -4.18 -17.18
C LEU A 391 8.54 -5.20 -16.38
N GLU A 392 8.20 -6.49 -16.40
CA GLU A 392 8.94 -7.56 -15.71
C GLU A 392 10.37 -7.76 -16.26
N ARG A 393 10.63 -7.35 -17.51
CA ARG A 393 11.97 -7.45 -18.11
C ARG A 393 12.94 -6.41 -17.55
N HIS A 394 12.45 -5.21 -17.23
CA HIS A 394 13.25 -4.08 -16.83
C HIS A 394 13.11 -3.69 -15.35
N PHE A 395 11.99 -4.05 -14.72
CA PHE A 395 11.70 -3.74 -13.33
C PHE A 395 11.37 -5.00 -12.54
N ASP A 396 11.75 -5.00 -11.29
CA ASP A 396 11.18 -5.95 -10.33
C ASP A 396 9.72 -5.53 -10.03
N LEU A 397 8.78 -6.31 -10.54
CA LEU A 397 7.34 -6.06 -10.39
C LEU A 397 6.93 -5.94 -8.91
N ASN A 398 7.63 -6.66 -8.04
CA ASN A 398 7.39 -6.66 -6.60
C ASN A 398 7.64 -5.28 -5.98
N ARG A 399 8.53 -4.48 -6.60
CA ARG A 399 8.86 -3.12 -6.17
C ARG A 399 8.02 -2.04 -6.85
N SER A 400 7.28 -2.38 -7.90
CA SER A 400 6.52 -1.41 -8.70
C SER A 400 5.09 -1.17 -8.19
N ILE A 401 4.56 -2.04 -7.33
CA ILE A 401 3.20 -1.95 -6.80
C ILE A 401 3.24 -1.90 -5.27
N PRO A 402 3.29 -0.70 -4.68
CA PRO A 402 3.40 -0.54 -3.24
C PRO A 402 2.09 -0.82 -2.50
N SER A 403 2.22 -1.25 -1.26
CA SER A 403 1.15 -1.16 -0.26
C SER A 403 1.32 0.13 0.55
N TYR A 404 0.21 0.73 0.95
CA TYR A 404 0.21 1.96 1.75
C TYR A 404 -0.30 1.67 3.15
N LEU A 405 0.52 1.96 4.16
CA LEU A 405 0.07 1.98 5.55
C LEU A 405 -0.28 3.42 5.93
N LEU A 406 -1.52 3.66 6.27
CA LEU A 406 -1.99 4.95 6.79
C LEU A 406 -2.09 4.88 8.31
N VAL A 407 -1.41 5.80 8.97
CA VAL A 407 -1.48 6.06 10.41
C VAL A 407 -2.22 7.37 10.60
N ARG A 408 -3.36 7.36 11.28
CA ARG A 408 -4.16 8.56 11.56
C ARG A 408 -4.33 8.74 13.06
N SER A 409 -3.90 9.90 13.57
CA SER A 409 -3.94 10.25 14.99
C SER A 409 -4.80 11.48 15.24
N PRO A 410 -5.46 11.59 16.41
CA PRO A 410 -6.08 12.84 16.84
C PRO A 410 -5.06 13.94 17.19
N HIS A 411 -3.77 13.58 17.33
CA HIS A 411 -2.66 14.47 17.68
C HIS A 411 -1.79 14.78 16.46
N ASP A 412 -1.07 15.92 16.51
CA ASP A 412 -0.11 16.28 15.46
C ASP A 412 1.10 15.31 15.48
N LEU A 413 1.32 14.66 14.34
CA LEU A 413 2.38 13.66 14.14
C LEU A 413 3.74 14.25 13.76
N ARG A 414 3.82 15.58 13.58
CA ARG A 414 5.06 16.29 13.23
C ARG A 414 5.96 16.57 14.44
N THR A 415 5.57 16.16 15.63
CA THR A 415 6.40 16.31 16.82
C THR A 415 7.60 15.34 16.79
N PRO A 416 8.78 15.72 17.32
CA PRO A 416 9.95 14.83 17.38
C PRO A 416 9.64 13.47 18.04
N GLN A 417 8.80 13.46 19.08
CA GLN A 417 8.39 12.23 19.74
C GLN A 417 7.53 11.35 18.83
N SER A 418 6.52 11.93 18.17
CA SER A 418 5.66 11.18 17.25
C SER A 418 6.44 10.64 16.06
N LEU A 419 7.41 11.41 15.54
CA LEU A 419 8.29 10.97 14.47
C LEU A 419 9.21 9.80 14.92
N ALA A 420 9.68 9.82 16.16
CA ALA A 420 10.46 8.72 16.71
C ALA A 420 9.62 7.44 16.91
N ASP A 421 8.38 7.58 17.39
CA ASP A 421 7.45 6.46 17.55
C ASP A 421 7.02 5.89 16.17
N LEU A 422 6.84 6.76 15.18
CA LEU A 422 6.58 6.38 13.79
C LEU A 422 7.77 5.63 13.19
N GLU A 423 9.00 6.08 13.46
CA GLU A 423 10.20 5.38 13.02
C GLU A 423 10.32 4.00 13.66
N GLN A 424 10.06 3.89 14.95
CA GLN A 424 10.06 2.59 15.63
C GLN A 424 9.04 1.62 15.02
N MET A 425 7.86 2.14 14.65
CA MET A 425 6.84 1.34 13.94
C MET A 425 7.35 0.90 12.57
N ALA A 426 7.91 1.82 11.78
CA ALA A 426 8.45 1.54 10.46
C ALA A 426 9.62 0.56 10.49
N GLU A 427 10.52 0.68 11.49
CA GLU A 427 11.64 -0.23 11.69
C GLU A 427 11.14 -1.66 11.97
N ARG A 428 10.16 -1.83 12.88
CA ARG A 428 9.58 -3.15 13.15
C ARG A 428 8.95 -3.78 11.91
N ILE A 429 8.29 -2.98 11.07
CA ILE A 429 7.72 -3.45 9.81
C ILE A 429 8.83 -3.85 8.83
N SER A 430 9.90 -3.06 8.72
CA SER A 430 11.01 -3.34 7.81
C SER A 430 11.78 -4.64 8.15
N GLN A 431 11.71 -5.08 9.41
CA GLN A 431 12.32 -6.34 9.88
C GLN A 431 11.46 -7.57 9.60
N LEU A 432 10.23 -7.41 9.10
CA LEU A 432 9.41 -8.55 8.71
C LEU A 432 10.03 -9.29 7.52
N PRO A 433 9.89 -10.61 7.45
CA PRO A 433 10.36 -11.37 6.30
C PRO A 433 9.65 -10.89 5.02
N ASP A 434 10.39 -10.89 3.93
CA ASP A 434 9.91 -10.50 2.60
C ASP A 434 9.48 -9.03 2.46
N ILE A 435 9.75 -8.16 3.42
CA ILE A 435 9.68 -6.70 3.23
C ILE A 435 10.96 -6.23 2.55
N ALA A 436 10.83 -5.64 1.38
CA ALA A 436 11.96 -5.10 0.64
C ALA A 436 12.31 -3.67 1.10
N MET A 437 11.31 -2.83 1.36
CA MET A 437 11.50 -1.45 1.77
C MET A 437 10.26 -0.90 2.48
N VAL A 438 10.49 -0.08 3.49
CA VAL A 438 9.45 0.76 4.11
C VAL A 438 9.91 2.21 3.94
N SER A 439 9.19 2.96 3.12
CA SER A 439 9.47 4.38 2.85
C SER A 439 8.44 5.27 3.54
N GLY A 440 8.88 6.35 4.15
CA GLY A 440 8.06 7.30 4.88
C GLY A 440 8.85 8.54 5.25
N ILE A 441 8.26 9.46 6.00
CA ILE A 441 8.90 10.74 6.35
C ILE A 441 10.21 10.56 7.14
N THR A 442 10.29 9.54 7.97
CA THR A 442 11.47 9.23 8.78
C THR A 442 12.54 8.43 8.03
N ARG A 443 12.14 7.81 6.91
CA ARG A 443 12.98 6.96 6.05
C ARG A 443 12.58 7.08 4.58
N PRO A 444 12.84 8.23 3.95
CA PRO A 444 12.33 8.53 2.60
C PRO A 444 12.77 7.52 1.54
N LEU A 445 13.98 6.99 1.65
CA LEU A 445 14.58 6.01 0.74
C LEU A 445 14.61 4.58 1.32
N GLY A 446 13.77 4.31 2.33
CA GLY A 446 13.70 3.00 2.99
C GLY A 446 14.65 2.82 4.17
N GLU A 447 15.60 3.71 4.32
CA GLU A 447 16.54 3.76 5.43
C GLU A 447 16.48 5.12 6.12
N VAL A 448 16.76 5.12 7.42
CA VAL A 448 16.86 6.37 8.18
C VAL A 448 18.10 7.13 7.70
N PRO A 449 17.96 8.38 7.22
CA PRO A 449 19.09 9.21 6.87
C PRO A 449 20.06 9.34 8.04
N ASP A 450 21.36 9.41 7.76
CA ASP A 450 22.37 9.53 8.80
C ASP A 450 22.16 10.77 9.67
N GLU A 451 21.65 11.85 9.08
CA GLU A 451 21.34 13.11 9.74
C GLU A 451 20.25 12.97 10.83
N PHE A 452 19.39 11.93 10.75
CA PHE A 452 18.34 11.64 11.74
C PHE A 452 18.80 10.65 12.81
N ARG A 453 20.05 10.18 12.74
CA ARG A 453 20.64 9.31 13.76
C ARG A 453 21.25 10.16 14.87
N ALA A 454 20.79 9.96 16.09
CA ALA A 454 21.32 10.69 17.26
C ALA A 454 22.84 10.54 17.41
N THR A 455 23.37 9.36 17.08
CA THR A 455 24.81 9.08 17.11
C THR A 455 25.58 9.82 16.01
N TYR A 456 25.01 10.01 14.84
CA TYR A 456 25.59 10.84 13.78
C TYR A 456 25.65 12.31 14.20
N GLN A 457 24.53 12.83 14.74
CA GLN A 457 24.46 14.21 15.28
C GLN A 457 25.45 14.41 16.41
N ALA A 458 25.54 13.43 17.33
CA ALA A 458 26.54 13.45 18.39
C ALA A 458 27.96 13.47 17.81
N GLY A 459 28.24 12.66 16.78
CA GLY A 459 29.51 12.66 16.08
C GLY A 459 29.84 14.00 15.43
N LEU A 460 28.90 14.63 14.75
CA LEU A 460 29.09 15.94 14.13
C LEU A 460 29.39 17.03 15.16
N VAL A 461 28.70 16.98 16.30
CA VAL A 461 29.02 17.88 17.43
C VAL A 461 30.40 17.55 18.03
N GLY A 462 30.71 16.26 18.18
CA GLY A 462 32.01 15.79 18.62
C GLY A 462 33.16 16.27 17.72
N ASP A 463 33.01 16.15 16.41
CA ASP A 463 33.98 16.67 15.44
C ASP A 463 34.19 18.18 15.61
N ARG A 464 33.15 18.98 15.74
CA ARG A 464 33.22 20.43 15.96
C ARG A 464 33.89 20.81 17.33
N LEU A 465 33.62 20.00 18.38
CA LEU A 465 34.27 20.20 19.67
C LEU A 465 35.77 19.88 19.62
N SER A 466 36.12 18.81 18.89
CA SER A 466 37.51 18.44 18.65
C SER A 466 38.24 19.53 17.86
N ASP A 467 37.64 20.06 16.80
CA ASP A 467 38.17 21.18 16.02
C ASP A 467 38.39 22.42 16.94
N GLY A 468 37.42 22.71 17.82
CA GLY A 468 37.50 23.79 18.79
C GLY A 468 38.67 23.58 19.81
N ALA A 469 38.84 22.37 20.31
CA ALA A 469 39.95 22.03 21.19
C ALA A 469 41.30 22.11 20.47
N ALA A 470 41.35 21.66 19.21
CA ALA A 470 42.55 21.74 18.38
C ALA A 470 42.94 23.20 18.10
N MET A 471 41.98 24.09 17.81
CA MET A 471 42.23 25.51 17.63
C MET A 471 42.81 26.15 18.89
N ILE A 472 42.34 25.77 20.10
CA ILE A 472 42.90 26.24 21.36
C ILE A 472 44.32 25.70 21.54
N ALA A 473 44.53 24.41 21.22
CA ALA A 473 45.87 23.79 21.32
C ALA A 473 46.88 24.42 20.34
N GLU A 474 46.46 24.75 19.12
CA GLU A 474 47.30 25.42 18.13
C GLU A 474 47.76 26.82 18.60
N ASN A 475 46.94 27.50 19.40
CA ASN A 475 47.21 28.82 19.94
C ASN A 475 47.78 28.75 21.38
N SER A 476 48.10 27.59 21.93
CA SER A 476 48.63 27.44 23.31
C SER A 476 49.97 28.17 23.50
N ASP A 477 50.83 28.12 22.49
CA ASP A 477 52.13 28.84 22.52
C ASP A 477 51.95 30.37 22.66
N ASP A 478 50.93 30.92 22.03
CA ASP A 478 50.61 32.33 22.09
C ASP A 478 49.96 32.71 23.44
N LEU A 479 49.20 31.80 24.05
CA LEU A 479 48.68 31.95 25.42
C LEU A 479 49.81 31.93 26.44
N ASP A 480 50.79 31.00 26.29
CA ASP A 480 51.98 30.93 27.16
C ASP A 480 52.87 32.19 27.03
N ARG A 481 52.95 32.72 25.78
CA ARG A 481 53.65 34.00 25.55
C ARG A 481 52.93 35.17 26.21
N LEU A 482 51.58 35.15 26.18
CA LEU A 482 50.79 36.19 26.85
C LEU A 482 51.00 36.14 28.37
N GLU A 483 50.95 34.98 28.96
CA GLU A 483 51.23 34.77 30.38
C GLU A 483 52.64 35.22 30.77
N THR A 484 53.64 34.70 30.01
CA THR A 484 55.05 35.06 30.21
C THR A 484 55.29 36.56 30.05
N GLY A 485 54.60 37.17 29.06
CA GLY A 485 54.64 38.62 28.81
C GLY A 485 54.04 39.43 29.94
N ALA A 486 52.91 38.99 30.50
CA ALA A 486 52.22 39.62 31.61
C ALA A 486 53.09 39.57 32.91
N ASP A 487 53.70 38.40 33.18
CA ASP A 487 54.63 38.20 34.30
C ASP A 487 55.89 39.05 34.14
N THR A 488 56.44 39.07 32.92
CA THR A 488 57.64 39.90 32.64
C THR A 488 57.31 41.36 32.84
N LEU A 489 56.13 41.83 32.45
CA LEU A 489 55.64 43.21 32.68
C LEU A 489 55.49 43.46 34.18
N ALA A 490 54.88 42.55 34.95
CA ALA A 490 54.65 42.67 36.35
C ALA A 490 56.01 42.71 37.12
N ALA A 491 56.95 41.88 36.73
CA ALA A 491 58.31 41.88 37.28
C ALA A 491 59.07 43.16 36.95
N GLY A 492 58.98 43.62 35.68
CA GLY A 492 59.60 44.85 35.22
C GLY A 492 59.04 46.08 35.91
N LEU A 493 57.73 46.20 36.10
CA LEU A 493 57.15 47.34 36.84
C LEU A 493 57.39 47.24 38.33
N SER A 494 57.51 46.04 38.88
CA SER A 494 57.97 45.84 40.27
C SER A 494 59.45 46.30 40.48
N ASP A 495 60.31 46.03 39.50
CA ASP A 495 61.69 46.53 39.52
C ASP A 495 61.74 48.06 39.37
N VAL A 496 60.96 48.63 38.46
CA VAL A 496 60.79 50.11 38.31
C VAL A 496 60.31 50.73 39.61
N ARG A 497 59.30 50.10 40.29
CA ARG A 497 58.86 50.53 41.63
C ARG A 497 60.01 50.54 42.62
N GLY A 498 60.85 49.47 42.65
CA GLY A 498 62.02 49.36 43.50
C GLY A 498 63.06 50.46 43.21
N GLN A 499 63.27 50.75 41.94
CA GLN A 499 64.13 51.80 41.47
C GLN A 499 63.56 53.22 41.82
N VAL A 500 62.30 53.45 41.57
CA VAL A 500 61.58 54.70 41.92
C VAL A 500 61.64 54.91 43.44
N SER A 501 61.40 53.85 44.23
CA SER A 501 61.43 53.95 45.67
C SER A 501 62.88 54.29 46.19
N ARG A 502 63.88 53.66 45.58
CA ARG A 502 65.30 53.99 45.90
C ARG A 502 65.66 55.41 45.50
N ILE A 503 65.24 55.80 44.28
CA ILE A 503 65.50 57.16 43.80
C ILE A 503 64.72 58.18 44.61
N ALA A 504 63.47 57.87 44.97
CA ALA A 504 62.71 58.81 45.85
C ALA A 504 63.27 58.89 47.29
N SER A 505 63.89 57.73 47.78
CA SER A 505 64.56 57.77 49.05
C SER A 505 65.86 58.54 48.95
N SER A 506 66.64 58.31 47.87
CA SER A 506 67.87 59.08 47.63
C SER A 506 67.63 60.55 47.36
N LEU A 507 66.45 60.82 46.65
CA LEU A 507 66.05 62.22 46.49
C LEU A 507 65.52 62.85 47.74
N GLN A 508 64.86 62.05 48.60
CA GLN A 508 64.49 62.51 49.95
C GLN A 508 65.72 62.80 50.80
N GLU A 509 66.59 61.84 50.76
CA GLU A 509 67.95 62.03 51.42
C GLU A 509 68.69 63.23 50.78
N MET A 510 68.49 63.40 49.46
CA MET A 510 69.09 64.50 48.71
C MET A 510 68.37 65.81 48.95
N VAL A 511 67.01 65.79 49.11
CA VAL A 511 66.20 66.94 49.49
C VAL A 511 66.44 67.27 50.96
N ASP A 512 66.54 66.22 51.78
CA ASP A 512 66.97 66.35 53.19
C ASP A 512 68.45 66.74 53.30
N ALA A 513 69.29 66.20 52.46
CA ALA A 513 70.62 66.62 52.22
C ALA A 513 70.72 67.97 51.55
N PHE A 514 69.75 68.28 50.60
CA PHE A 514 69.59 69.59 49.96
C PHE A 514 68.95 70.60 50.90
N ALA A 515 67.99 70.14 51.74
CA ALA A 515 67.50 71.01 52.81
C ALA A 515 68.58 71.22 53.89
N ALA A 516 69.37 70.14 54.11
CA ALA A 516 70.58 70.24 54.88
C ALA A 516 71.74 70.87 54.08
N LEU A 517 71.73 70.62 52.72
CA LEU A 517 72.69 71.19 51.77
C LEU A 517 72.21 72.56 51.17
N ARG A 518 70.96 72.89 51.25
CA ARG A 518 70.45 74.29 51.04
C ARG A 518 70.95 75.15 52.18
N SER A 519 71.35 74.44 53.22
CA SER A 519 72.30 74.97 54.15
C SER A 519 73.73 74.79 53.67
N GLN A 520 74.00 73.90 52.71
CA GLN A 520 75.38 73.64 52.20
C GLN A 520 75.56 72.92 50.81
N TYR A 521 75.15 73.19 49.68
CA TYR A 521 75.53 72.71 48.29
C TYR A 521 74.58 71.73 47.52
N GLY A 522 74.36 72.01 46.23
CA GLY A 522 73.51 71.30 45.28
C GLY A 522 74.22 70.40 44.22
N GLY A 523 73.60 69.49 43.49
CA GLY A 523 74.19 68.73 42.38
C GLY A 523 73.32 67.64 41.60
N ASP A 524 73.69 67.41 40.33
CA ASP A 524 72.98 66.72 39.15
C ASP A 524 73.34 65.25 39.01
N THR A 525 72.37 64.29 39.19
CA THR A 525 72.54 62.88 38.65
C THR A 525 71.26 62.17 38.26
N LEU A 526 70.18 62.84 38.05
CA LEU A 526 68.82 62.22 37.89
C LEU A 526 68.41 61.78 36.46
N VAL A 527 69.14 62.19 35.42
CA VAL A 527 68.65 62.13 34.00
C VAL A 527 68.88 60.76 33.35
N ARG A 528 69.75 59.84 33.89
CA ARG A 528 70.11 58.62 33.17
C ARG A 528 69.21 57.41 33.36
N ASN A 529 68.34 57.44 34.36
CA ASN A 529 67.46 56.24 34.65
C ASN A 529 66.13 56.22 33.95
N VAL A 530 65.68 57.31 33.32
CA VAL A 530 64.41 57.44 32.61
C VAL A 530 64.51 56.73 31.24
N GLU A 531 65.68 56.58 30.67
CA GLU A 531 65.89 55.94 29.35
C GLU A 531 65.65 54.41 29.34
N VAL A 532 65.76 53.75 30.48
CA VAL A 532 65.54 52.32 30.66
C VAL A 532 64.05 51.99 30.69
N ALA A 533 63.22 52.86 31.24
CA ALA A 533 61.78 52.70 31.30
C ALA A 533 61.12 52.82 29.89
N ALA A 534 61.71 53.68 29.05
CA ALA A 534 61.23 53.81 27.68
C ALA A 534 61.47 52.60 26.80
N LYS A 535 62.53 51.79 27.05
CA LYS A 535 62.86 50.55 26.37
C LYS A 535 61.87 49.42 26.70
N LEU A 536 61.31 49.39 27.92
CA LEU A 536 60.36 48.43 28.40
C LEU A 536 58.98 48.58 27.65
N VAL A 537 58.52 49.76 27.38
CA VAL A 537 57.31 50.08 26.66
C VAL A 537 57.40 49.64 25.20
N THR A 538 58.57 49.70 24.58
CA THR A 538 58.83 49.24 23.27
C THR A 538 58.66 47.69 23.16
N ALA A 539 59.18 46.94 24.17
CA ALA A 539 59.05 45.48 24.23
C ALA A 539 57.58 44.99 24.40
N ILE A 540 56.73 45.76 25.11
CA ILE A 540 55.28 45.47 25.25
C ILE A 540 54.55 45.69 23.95
N ASN A 541 54.88 46.72 23.13
CA ASN A 541 54.31 46.94 21.83
C ASN A 541 54.74 45.88 20.80
N GLU A 542 55.92 45.33 20.89
CA GLU A 542 56.36 44.23 20.03
C GLU A 542 55.64 42.91 20.37
N LEU A 543 55.29 42.65 21.62
CA LEU A 543 54.51 41.49 22.07
C LEU A 543 53.07 41.55 21.53
N GLY A 544 52.40 42.66 21.54
CA GLY A 544 51.04 42.86 20.99
C GLY A 544 50.97 42.58 19.49
N ASN A 545 52.00 42.97 18.74
CA ASN A 545 52.09 42.77 17.27
C ASN A 545 52.39 41.32 16.88
N SER A 546 53.05 40.51 17.74
CA SER A 546 53.42 39.14 17.47
C SER A 546 52.28 38.16 17.74
N MET A 547 51.24 38.50 18.53
CA MET A 547 50.15 37.61 18.89
C MET A 547 49.05 37.45 17.83
N GLY A 548 48.91 38.34 16.86
CA GLY A 548 48.06 38.15 15.63
C GLY A 548 46.62 37.69 15.83
N VAL A 549 46.12 37.51 17.07
CA VAL A 549 44.84 36.91 17.42
C VAL A 549 43.76 37.99 17.60
N SER A 550 42.73 37.94 16.73
CA SER A 550 41.52 38.74 16.93
C SER A 550 40.70 38.09 18.03
N PHE A 551 40.70 38.61 19.21
CA PHE A 551 39.93 38.13 20.38
C PHE A 551 38.41 38.20 20.20
N THR A 552 37.89 38.92 19.18
CA THR A 552 36.45 38.96 18.81
C THR A 552 35.95 37.62 18.28
N ALA A 553 36.81 36.80 17.68
CA ALA A 553 36.47 35.43 17.22
C ALA A 553 36.20 34.43 18.35
N VAL A 554 36.76 34.65 19.54
CA VAL A 554 36.59 33.76 20.72
C VAL A 554 35.14 33.79 21.23
N ARG A 555 34.45 34.92 21.16
CA ARG A 555 33.07 35.08 21.62
C ARG A 555 32.08 34.30 20.72
N ASP A 556 32.28 34.33 19.43
CA ASP A 556 31.41 33.65 18.45
C ASP A 556 31.64 32.14 18.45
N MET A 557 32.85 31.71 18.78
CA MET A 557 33.22 30.30 18.85
C MET A 557 32.50 29.53 19.97
N PHE A 558 31.93 30.18 21.00
CA PHE A 558 31.20 29.56 22.11
C PHE A 558 29.67 29.58 21.95
N GLY A 559 29.13 30.01 20.81
CA GLY A 559 27.67 30.03 20.52
C GLY A 559 27.01 28.66 20.65
N TRP A 560 27.72 27.56 20.35
CA TRP A 560 27.25 26.18 20.34
C TRP A 560 27.24 25.50 21.73
N VAL A 561 27.85 26.07 22.76
CA VAL A 561 28.03 25.44 24.10
C VAL A 561 26.68 25.24 24.81
N ALA A 562 25.76 26.17 24.71
CA ALA A 562 24.44 26.09 25.35
C ALA A 562 23.56 24.98 24.76
N PRO A 563 23.42 24.83 23.43
CA PRO A 563 22.74 23.70 22.82
C PRO A 563 23.31 22.33 23.19
N VAL A 564 24.64 22.18 23.24
CA VAL A 564 25.30 20.94 23.65
C VAL A 564 25.04 20.63 25.12
N LEU A 565 25.09 21.62 25.99
CA LEU A 565 24.75 21.43 27.39
C LEU A 565 23.31 20.95 27.58
N MET A 566 22.34 21.54 26.86
CA MET A 566 20.95 21.09 26.91
C MET A 566 20.80 19.64 26.42
N ALA A 567 21.50 19.24 25.36
CA ALA A 567 21.52 17.86 24.88
C ALA A 567 22.10 16.88 25.91
N LEU A 568 23.15 17.28 26.62
CA LEU A 568 23.79 16.47 27.69
C LEU A 568 22.93 16.43 28.97
N GLN A 569 22.16 17.46 29.26
CA GLN A 569 21.24 17.52 30.42
C GLN A 569 19.98 16.65 30.21
N GLY A 570 19.53 16.52 28.97
CA GLY A 570 18.36 15.69 28.61
C GLY A 570 18.67 14.18 28.48
N ASN A 571 19.91 13.78 28.58
CA ASN A 571 20.35 12.39 28.36
C ASN A 571 20.57 11.64 29.68
N VAL A 572 19.60 10.72 30.00
CA VAL A 572 19.63 9.89 31.22
C VAL A 572 20.89 8.98 31.28
N VAL A 573 21.45 8.61 30.14
CA VAL A 573 22.68 7.78 30.07
C VAL A 573 23.91 8.56 30.54
N CYS A 574 23.89 9.89 30.43
CA CYS A 574 24.99 10.74 30.87
C CYS A 574 25.19 10.72 32.41
N ASP A 575 24.15 10.48 33.20
CA ASP A 575 24.21 10.38 34.65
C ASP A 575 24.85 9.08 35.12
N LEU A 576 24.87 8.07 34.27
CA LEU A 576 25.47 6.74 34.57
C LEU A 576 26.96 6.64 34.11
N ASN A 577 27.45 7.60 33.35
CA ASN A 577 28.80 7.60 32.80
C ASN A 577 29.64 8.72 33.46
N PRO A 578 30.67 8.38 34.25
CA PRO A 578 31.49 9.38 34.95
C PRO A 578 32.11 10.42 34.02
N SER A 579 32.60 10.00 32.83
CA SER A 579 33.22 10.92 31.87
C SER A 579 32.20 11.89 31.27
N CYS A 580 30.98 11.43 31.04
CA CYS A 580 29.91 12.30 30.52
C CYS A 580 29.42 13.30 31.59
N SER A 581 29.30 12.84 32.85
CA SER A 581 28.89 13.71 33.97
C SER A 581 29.95 14.79 34.22
N GLU A 582 31.24 14.44 34.14
CA GLU A 582 32.35 15.39 34.26
C GLU A 582 32.37 16.38 33.09
N THR A 583 32.16 15.89 31.86
CA THR A 583 32.06 16.73 30.65
C THR A 583 30.89 17.70 30.75
N ARG A 584 29.69 17.23 31.20
CA ARG A 584 28.52 18.10 31.46
C ARG A 584 28.86 19.17 32.50
N GLY A 585 29.60 18.79 33.58
CA GLY A 585 30.08 19.74 34.58
C GLY A 585 31.03 20.78 34.02
N ASN A 586 31.88 20.40 33.07
CA ASN A 586 32.79 21.33 32.40
C ASN A 586 32.03 22.31 31.51
N PHE A 587 31.06 21.85 30.73
CA PHE A 587 30.20 22.73 29.93
C PHE A 587 29.33 23.64 30.78
N GLN A 588 28.81 23.15 31.92
CA GLN A 588 28.07 23.99 32.85
C GLN A 588 28.95 25.14 33.38
N ARG A 589 30.21 24.85 33.76
CA ARG A 589 31.17 25.88 34.23
C ARG A 589 31.43 26.92 33.13
N LEU A 590 31.51 26.52 31.87
CA LEU A 590 31.65 27.45 30.73
C LEU A 590 30.43 28.35 30.56
N VAL A 591 29.22 27.78 30.67
CA VAL A 591 27.98 28.58 30.60
C VAL A 591 27.88 29.53 31.80
N ASP A 592 28.25 29.06 32.99
CA ASP A 592 28.26 29.86 34.21
C ASP A 592 29.31 30.97 34.14
N ALA A 593 30.51 30.69 33.61
CA ALA A 593 31.56 31.67 33.37
C ALA A 593 31.14 32.75 32.35
N ARG A 594 30.37 32.33 31.31
CA ARG A 594 29.76 33.27 30.37
C ARG A 594 28.70 34.14 31.05
N ALA A 595 27.80 33.56 31.84
CA ALA A 595 26.77 34.25 32.60
C ALA A 595 27.35 35.20 33.68
N ALA A 596 28.49 34.85 34.29
CA ALA A 596 29.20 35.63 35.22
C ALA A 596 30.00 36.83 34.61
N GLY A 597 29.96 36.98 33.27
CA GLY A 597 30.68 38.02 32.55
C GLY A 597 32.20 37.81 32.46
N SER A 598 32.68 36.59 32.75
CA SER A 598 34.14 36.33 32.69
C SER A 598 34.68 36.41 31.27
N LEU A 599 33.88 36.12 30.28
CA LEU A 599 34.21 36.28 28.83
C LEU A 599 34.14 37.76 28.40
N ASP A 600 33.28 38.55 29.01
CA ASP A 600 33.21 40.00 28.79
C ASP A 600 34.42 40.68 29.41
N GLN A 601 34.97 40.16 30.57
CA GLN A 601 36.22 40.60 31.14
C GLN A 601 37.43 40.31 30.24
N ILE A 602 37.43 39.21 29.50
CA ILE A 602 38.41 38.89 28.46
C ILE A 602 38.32 39.92 27.32
N ASN A 603 37.11 40.21 26.87
CA ASN A 603 36.89 41.23 25.82
C ASN A 603 37.29 42.63 26.30
N ASP A 604 36.98 43.00 27.57
CA ASP A 604 37.37 44.27 28.16
C ASP A 604 38.91 44.33 28.37
N LEU A 605 39.56 43.24 28.75
CA LEU A 605 41.01 43.12 28.81
C LEU A 605 41.64 43.21 27.41
N ALA A 606 41.02 42.56 26.38
CA ALA A 606 41.47 42.68 24.99
C ALA A 606 41.36 44.13 24.50
N LEU A 607 40.25 44.81 24.80
CA LEU A 607 40.08 46.24 24.48
C LEU A 607 41.00 47.14 25.25
N GLN A 608 41.34 46.79 26.53
CA GLN A 608 42.35 47.49 27.29
C GLN A 608 43.78 47.24 26.76
N LEU A 609 44.12 46.04 26.35
CA LEU A 609 45.38 45.70 25.67
C LEU A 609 45.46 46.37 24.29
N GLU A 610 44.35 46.41 23.53
CA GLU A 610 44.26 47.12 22.25
C GLU A 610 44.35 48.66 22.44
N SER A 611 43.81 49.19 23.54
CA SER A 611 43.98 50.61 23.90
C SER A 611 45.44 50.94 24.39
N LEU A 612 46.18 49.88 24.84
CA LEU A 612 47.64 50.03 25.11
C LEU A 612 48.50 50.04 23.83
N GLN A 613 47.97 49.49 22.72
CA GLN A 613 48.59 49.63 21.39
C GLN A 613 48.46 51.06 20.82
N ASP A 614 47.47 51.83 21.28
CA ASP A 614 47.35 53.22 20.88
C ASP A 614 48.23 54.12 21.78
N LYS A 615 49.48 54.01 21.52
CA LYS A 615 50.59 55.00 21.46
C LYS A 615 50.78 56.04 22.55
N GLN A 616 50.11 56.24 23.53
CA GLN A 616 50.45 57.52 24.21
C GLN A 616 50.39 57.57 25.75
N SER A 617 49.70 56.65 26.41
CA SER A 617 49.41 56.88 27.83
C SER A 617 50.57 56.44 28.78
N LEU A 618 51.26 55.34 28.51
CA LEU A 618 52.31 54.86 29.38
C LEU A 618 53.66 55.50 29.05
N SER A 619 54.02 55.60 27.80
CA SER A 619 55.22 56.38 27.37
C SER A 619 55.04 57.85 27.63
N ALA A 620 53.83 58.39 27.54
CA ALA A 620 53.54 59.77 27.92
C ALA A 620 53.63 59.97 29.43
N ALA A 621 53.18 59.01 30.25
CA ALA A 621 53.28 59.09 31.70
C ALA A 621 54.77 59.00 32.18
N LEU A 622 55.57 58.14 31.54
CA LEU A 622 57.01 58.01 31.86
C LEU A 622 57.84 59.22 31.32
N ASN A 623 57.47 59.76 30.13
CA ASN A 623 58.05 60.98 29.62
C ASN A 623 57.57 62.20 30.41
N GLN A 624 56.34 62.22 30.94
CA GLN A 624 55.87 63.21 31.85
C GLN A 624 56.64 63.14 33.21
N MET A 625 56.90 61.93 33.68
CA MET A 625 57.70 61.72 34.88
C MET A 625 59.13 62.17 34.71
N GLY A 626 59.75 61.83 33.53
CA GLY A 626 61.08 62.33 33.16
C GLY A 626 61.12 63.84 33.02
N THR A 627 60.12 64.37 32.35
CA THR A 627 59.94 65.83 32.19
C THR A 627 59.58 66.50 33.54
N ALA A 628 58.82 65.83 34.41
CA ALA A 628 58.53 66.34 35.76
C ALA A 628 59.76 66.36 36.63
N PHE A 629 60.55 65.31 36.48
CA PHE A 629 61.87 65.25 37.21
C PHE A 629 62.85 66.34 36.67
N THR A 630 63.00 66.50 35.38
CA THR A 630 63.85 67.54 34.81
C THR A 630 63.30 68.92 35.14
N ARG A 631 61.96 69.12 35.02
CA ARG A 631 61.29 70.36 35.42
C ARG A 631 61.29 70.56 36.91
N LEU A 632 61.26 69.50 37.72
CA LEU A 632 61.38 69.55 39.16
C LEU A 632 62.77 70.07 39.51
N THR A 633 63.86 69.52 38.86
CA THR A 633 65.23 69.95 39.02
C THR A 633 65.41 71.42 38.55
N GLU A 634 64.82 71.74 37.38
CA GLU A 634 64.79 73.18 36.86
C GLU A 634 63.84 74.04 37.62
N ALA A 635 62.69 73.51 38.05
CA ALA A 635 61.72 74.30 38.83
C ALA A 635 62.27 74.56 40.29
N MET A 636 62.91 73.50 40.84
CA MET A 636 63.62 73.76 42.14
C MET A 636 64.73 74.75 42.00
N LYS A 637 65.40 74.71 40.83
CA LYS A 637 66.51 75.67 40.55
C LYS A 637 65.98 77.04 40.15
N ALA A 638 64.78 77.11 39.45
CA ALA A 638 64.17 78.36 38.98
C ALA A 638 63.19 79.02 39.99
N MET A 639 62.62 78.21 40.92
CA MET A 639 61.54 78.76 41.78
C MET A 639 62.02 79.08 43.22
N GLY A 640 63.25 78.90 43.61
CA GLY A 640 63.74 79.18 44.93
C GLY A 640 62.95 78.53 46.08
N LEU A 641 62.47 77.26 45.84
CA LEU A 641 61.68 76.52 46.78
C LEU A 641 62.51 76.18 48.04
N GLU A 642 62.24 76.93 48.99
CA GLU A 642 62.90 76.86 50.30
C GLU A 642 62.14 75.93 51.29
N SER A 643 61.07 75.19 50.80
CA SER A 643 60.25 74.34 51.66
C SER A 643 60.43 72.88 51.35
N PRO A 644 60.91 72.02 52.26
CA PRO A 644 61.04 70.58 52.13
C PRO A 644 59.70 69.83 51.96
N SER A 645 58.59 70.48 52.38
CA SER A 645 57.29 69.88 52.46
C SER A 645 56.65 69.65 51.04
N ASP A 646 56.90 70.48 50.03
CA ASP A 646 56.33 70.38 48.71
C ASP A 646 57.06 69.30 47.87
N ALA A 647 58.39 69.17 48.12
CA ALA A 647 59.18 68.10 47.51
C ALA A 647 58.79 66.76 48.09
N GLU A 648 58.57 66.66 49.36
CA GLU A 648 58.11 65.47 50.04
C GLU A 648 56.78 65.00 49.58
N ALA A 649 55.78 65.84 49.35
CA ALA A 649 54.48 65.58 48.85
C ALA A 649 54.54 65.05 47.39
N THR A 650 55.44 65.57 46.54
CA THR A 650 55.66 65.21 45.18
C THR A 650 56.29 63.81 45.07
N LEU A 651 57.32 63.58 45.91
CA LEU A 651 57.98 62.27 45.99
C LEU A 651 57.09 61.14 46.52
N ALA A 652 56.22 61.48 47.49
CA ALA A 652 55.19 60.59 48.01
C ALA A 652 54.19 60.21 46.91
N LYS A 653 53.78 61.15 46.11
CA LYS A 653 52.87 60.93 44.98
C LYS A 653 53.52 60.02 43.91
N ILE A 654 54.79 60.30 43.55
CA ILE A 654 55.51 59.50 42.58
C ILE A 654 55.69 58.07 43.08
N ARG A 655 55.98 57.86 44.35
CA ARG A 655 56.07 56.54 45.00
C ARG A 655 54.66 55.85 44.91
N GLN A 656 53.61 56.58 45.22
CA GLN A 656 52.23 56.09 45.20
C GLN A 656 51.87 55.68 43.82
N ASP A 657 52.16 56.47 42.75
CA ASP A 657 51.86 56.14 41.38
C ASP A 657 52.69 54.93 40.84
N ALA A 658 53.98 54.80 41.28
CA ALA A 658 54.73 53.62 40.97
C ALA A 658 54.22 52.38 41.71
N ASP A 659 53.73 52.52 42.94
CA ASP A 659 53.15 51.48 43.78
C ASP A 659 51.83 51.00 43.09
N ARG A 660 50.99 51.94 42.61
CA ARG A 660 49.75 51.62 41.88
C ARG A 660 50.03 50.90 40.56
N SER A 661 51.03 51.38 39.80
CA SER A 661 51.40 50.76 38.54
C SER A 661 51.92 49.33 38.73
N ALA A 662 52.79 49.10 39.72
CA ALA A 662 53.31 47.77 40.02
C ALA A 662 52.28 46.81 40.64
N SER A 663 51.31 47.35 41.42
CA SER A 663 50.25 46.53 41.97
C SER A 663 49.22 46.19 40.87
N GLY A 664 48.84 47.19 40.02
CA GLY A 664 47.96 46.97 38.90
C GLY A 664 48.51 45.95 37.88
N SER A 665 49.79 46.03 37.55
CA SER A 665 50.41 45.04 36.63
C SER A 665 50.47 43.62 37.21
N ARG A 666 50.60 43.45 38.51
CA ARG A 666 50.52 42.12 39.16
C ARG A 666 49.06 41.58 39.15
N GLU A 667 48.11 42.48 39.36
CA GLU A 667 46.70 42.07 39.22
C GLU A 667 46.38 41.65 37.77
N VAL A 668 46.92 42.38 36.77
CA VAL A 668 46.79 42.02 35.37
C VAL A 668 47.48 40.66 35.07
N ALA A 669 48.70 40.45 35.55
CA ALA A 669 49.39 39.19 35.36
C ALA A 669 48.63 38.02 36.00
N ALA A 670 48.20 38.17 37.26
CA ALA A 670 47.39 37.16 37.93
C ALA A 670 46.06 36.89 37.18
N GLY A 671 45.44 37.93 36.60
CA GLY A 671 44.26 37.81 35.78
C GLY A 671 44.53 37.05 34.47
N VAL A 672 45.69 37.32 33.81
CA VAL A 672 46.11 36.59 32.60
C VAL A 672 46.35 35.12 32.89
N THR A 673 47.09 34.80 33.94
CA THR A 673 47.31 33.38 34.38
C THR A 673 45.99 32.68 34.63
N GLN A 674 45.05 33.35 35.34
CA GLN A 674 43.74 32.76 35.58
C GLN A 674 42.96 32.49 34.27
N ILE A 675 43.08 33.39 33.27
CA ILE A 675 42.43 33.24 31.97
C ILE A 675 43.05 32.06 31.18
N VAL A 676 44.38 31.97 31.14
CA VAL A 676 45.14 30.88 30.49
C VAL A 676 44.75 29.54 31.11
N ASP A 677 44.72 29.45 32.42
CA ASP A 677 44.29 28.25 33.16
C ASP A 677 42.84 27.85 32.79
N GLN A 678 41.95 28.84 32.72
CA GLN A 678 40.54 28.57 32.33
C GLN A 678 40.40 28.12 30.88
N ILE A 679 41.18 28.67 29.94
CA ILE A 679 41.20 28.27 28.53
C ILE A 679 41.73 26.83 28.41
N ASP A 680 42.77 26.44 29.13
CA ASP A 680 43.28 25.06 29.11
C ASP A 680 42.32 24.06 29.74
N LEU A 681 41.62 24.47 30.80
CA LEU A 681 40.52 23.70 31.39
C LEU A 681 39.33 23.53 30.41
N MET A 682 39.04 24.57 29.67
CA MET A 682 38.02 24.54 28.59
C MET A 682 38.45 23.60 27.46
N ARG A 683 39.70 23.66 27.01
CA ARG A 683 40.24 22.75 25.98
C ARG A 683 40.10 21.29 26.44
N THR A 684 40.49 21.01 27.65
CA THR A 684 40.35 19.66 28.23
C THR A 684 38.91 19.20 28.30
N GLY A 685 37.98 20.10 28.65
CA GLY A 685 36.55 19.80 28.65
C GLY A 685 35.97 19.54 27.25
N LEU A 686 36.43 20.31 26.25
CA LEU A 686 36.05 20.11 24.83
C LEU A 686 36.57 18.77 24.31
N ASP A 687 37.82 18.42 24.59
CA ASP A 687 38.41 17.13 24.21
C ASP A 687 37.65 15.95 24.82
N GLN A 688 37.31 16.01 26.10
CA GLN A 688 36.54 14.96 26.77
C GLN A 688 35.16 14.82 26.20
N ALA A 689 34.47 15.95 25.94
CA ALA A 689 33.16 15.95 25.34
C ALA A 689 33.18 15.41 23.89
N ALA A 690 34.17 15.84 23.12
CA ALA A 690 34.42 15.34 21.77
C ALA A 690 34.65 13.82 21.79
N ALA A 691 35.54 13.34 22.62
CA ALA A 691 35.85 11.92 22.75
C ALA A 691 34.62 11.09 23.13
N PHE A 692 33.76 11.58 24.04
CA PHE A 692 32.53 10.92 24.43
C PHE A 692 31.55 10.85 23.25
N LEU A 693 31.25 11.96 22.56
CA LEU A 693 30.31 12.04 21.46
C LEU A 693 30.79 11.23 20.24
N LEU A 694 32.09 11.26 19.94
CA LEU A 694 32.71 10.45 18.91
C LEU A 694 32.65 8.96 19.24
N SER A 695 32.83 8.61 20.55
CA SER A 695 32.65 7.21 20.96
C SER A 695 31.25 6.69 20.74
N MET A 696 30.22 7.52 20.92
CA MET A 696 28.81 7.15 20.59
C MET A 696 28.66 6.84 19.10
N LYS A 697 29.27 7.63 18.21
CA LYS A 697 29.28 7.39 16.77
C LYS A 697 29.97 6.06 16.42
N HIS A 698 31.06 5.73 17.02
CA HIS A 698 31.85 4.53 16.72
C HIS A 698 31.33 3.24 17.38
N THR A 699 30.62 3.34 18.49
CA THR A 699 30.09 2.16 19.21
C THR A 699 28.69 1.75 18.75
N ALA A 700 27.99 2.60 17.99
CA ALA A 700 26.68 2.28 17.42
C ALA A 700 26.84 1.34 16.21
N VAL A 701 26.88 0.03 16.46
CA VAL A 701 27.13 -1.01 15.45
C VAL A 701 25.86 -1.33 14.62
N GLY A 702 24.70 -0.80 14.96
CA GLY A 702 23.45 -1.07 14.23
C GLY A 702 22.39 0.01 14.40
N PRO A 703 21.35 0.00 13.54
CA PRO A 703 20.30 1.01 13.56
C PRO A 703 19.62 1.18 14.93
N ALA A 704 19.38 0.08 15.65
CA ALA A 704 18.76 0.11 16.98
C ALA A 704 19.63 0.81 18.05
N MET A 705 20.94 0.86 17.87
CA MET A 705 21.86 1.56 18.77
C MET A 705 22.10 3.00 18.36
N ALA A 706 21.79 3.35 17.12
CA ALA A 706 22.05 4.68 16.58
C ALA A 706 21.15 5.76 17.18
N GLY A 707 19.96 5.36 17.68
CA GLY A 707 18.94 6.28 18.17
C GLY A 707 18.35 7.12 17.04
N PHE A 708 17.11 7.56 17.21
CA PHE A 708 16.42 8.41 16.24
C PHE A 708 16.12 9.76 16.88
N ASN A 709 16.49 10.83 16.19
CA ASN A 709 16.16 12.19 16.60
C ASN A 709 16.11 13.11 15.39
N ILE A 710 14.99 13.82 15.20
CA ILE A 710 14.90 14.91 14.25
C ILE A 710 14.94 16.23 15.02
N PRO A 711 15.99 17.03 14.86
CA PRO A 711 16.03 18.35 15.45
C PRO A 711 14.89 19.23 14.91
N PRO A 712 14.27 20.09 15.73
CA PRO A 712 13.17 20.96 15.28
C PRO A 712 13.53 21.83 14.07
N GLU A 713 14.79 22.22 13.95
CA GLU A 713 15.30 23.04 12.84
C GLU A 713 15.23 22.33 11.49
N VAL A 714 15.30 21.00 11.49
CA VAL A 714 15.22 20.17 10.26
C VAL A 714 13.79 20.17 9.71
N LEU A 715 12.77 20.30 10.59
CA LEU A 715 11.36 20.33 10.19
C LEU A 715 11.04 21.57 9.33
N ASP A 716 11.82 22.64 9.49
CA ASP A 716 11.67 23.90 8.75
C ASP A 716 12.47 23.93 7.44
N LEU A 717 13.31 22.92 7.15
CA LEU A 717 14.09 22.88 5.92
C LEU A 717 13.17 22.67 4.71
N PRO A 718 13.39 23.39 3.58
CA PRO A 718 12.57 23.28 2.37
C PRO A 718 12.50 21.84 1.81
N ASP A 719 13.60 21.09 1.87
CA ASP A 719 13.69 19.73 1.37
C ASP A 719 12.86 18.77 2.25
N PHE A 720 12.89 18.96 3.58
CA PHE A 720 12.05 18.18 4.48
C PHE A 720 10.56 18.52 4.28
N GLN A 721 10.22 19.79 4.12
CA GLN A 721 8.85 20.23 3.84
C GLN A 721 8.34 19.70 2.50
N ALA A 722 9.20 19.62 1.48
CA ALA A 722 8.83 19.02 0.20
C ALA A 722 8.57 17.50 0.34
N ALA A 723 9.46 16.79 1.03
CA ALA A 723 9.29 15.36 1.33
C ALA A 723 8.08 15.11 2.25
N SER A 724 7.85 15.98 3.22
CA SER A 724 6.73 15.85 4.17
C SER A 724 5.38 15.86 3.49
N LYS A 725 5.19 16.65 2.43
CA LYS A 725 3.93 16.69 1.66
C LYS A 725 3.54 15.33 1.09
N MET A 726 4.52 14.50 0.77
CA MET A 726 4.29 13.16 0.25
C MET A 726 3.86 12.18 1.34
N PHE A 727 4.35 12.33 2.57
CA PHE A 727 4.20 11.35 3.64
C PHE A 727 3.34 11.81 4.81
N ILE A 728 3.20 13.11 5.03
CA ILE A 728 2.38 13.69 6.10
C ILE A 728 1.29 14.58 5.50
N SER A 729 0.06 14.40 6.00
CA SER A 729 -1.08 15.22 5.59
C SER A 729 -0.87 16.70 5.96
N PRO A 730 -1.46 17.64 5.22
CA PRO A 730 -1.31 19.08 5.50
C PRO A 730 -1.72 19.49 6.92
N ASP A 731 -2.69 18.80 7.51
CA ASP A 731 -3.15 19.01 8.89
C ASP A 731 -2.24 18.37 9.95
N GLY A 732 -1.25 17.55 9.54
CA GLY A 732 -0.31 16.87 10.44
C GLY A 732 -0.89 15.66 11.18
N HIS A 733 -2.15 15.27 10.95
CA HIS A 733 -2.84 14.22 11.68
C HIS A 733 -2.75 12.83 11.02
N SER A 734 -2.21 12.75 9.82
CA SER A 734 -2.10 11.49 9.08
C SER A 734 -0.71 11.34 8.49
N VAL A 735 -0.17 10.13 8.60
CA VAL A 735 1.11 9.74 7.97
C VAL A 735 0.87 8.49 7.12
N ARG A 736 1.41 8.49 5.90
CA ARG A 736 1.42 7.30 5.03
C ARG A 736 2.84 6.77 4.87
N TYR A 737 2.94 5.46 4.89
CA TYR A 737 4.15 4.72 4.53
C TYR A 737 3.90 3.94 3.25
N LEU A 738 4.89 3.93 2.36
CA LEU A 738 4.98 3.01 1.25
C LEU A 738 5.69 1.76 1.73
N VAL A 739 5.05 0.61 1.61
CA VAL A 739 5.63 -0.67 1.96
C VAL A 739 5.79 -1.49 0.68
N LEU A 740 7.02 -1.73 0.29
CA LEU A 740 7.38 -2.59 -0.82
C LEU A 740 7.76 -3.97 -0.28
N THR A 741 7.29 -4.99 -0.94
CA THR A 741 7.54 -6.38 -0.57
C THR A 741 8.37 -7.09 -1.63
N GLY A 742 9.15 -8.10 -1.25
CA GLY A 742 9.81 -9.03 -2.17
C GLY A 742 8.87 -10.11 -2.73
N LEU A 743 7.59 -10.13 -2.30
CA LEU A 743 6.59 -11.07 -2.76
C LEU A 743 5.89 -10.53 -4.00
N ASP A 744 5.46 -11.43 -4.89
CA ASP A 744 4.56 -11.07 -5.98
C ASP A 744 3.28 -10.41 -5.41
N PRO A 745 2.96 -9.14 -5.75
CA PRO A 745 1.83 -8.39 -5.21
C PRO A 745 0.47 -9.06 -5.44
N PHE A 746 0.38 -9.95 -6.42
CA PHE A 746 -0.82 -10.69 -6.78
C PHE A 746 -0.91 -12.06 -6.08
N SER A 747 0.09 -12.41 -5.27
CA SER A 747 0.17 -13.70 -4.57
C SER A 747 -0.67 -13.73 -3.29
N ALA A 748 -1.08 -14.93 -2.90
CA ALA A 748 -1.72 -15.13 -1.59
C ALA A 748 -0.77 -14.79 -0.42
N ALA A 749 0.53 -14.94 -0.59
CA ALA A 749 1.54 -14.58 0.40
C ALA A 749 1.56 -13.06 0.65
N ALA A 750 1.49 -12.24 -0.42
CA ALA A 750 1.41 -10.79 -0.28
C ALA A 750 0.11 -10.36 0.43
N MET A 751 -1.02 -11.03 0.18
CA MET A 751 -2.27 -10.78 0.90
C MET A 751 -2.15 -11.09 2.41
N ASP A 752 -1.48 -12.17 2.77
CA ASP A 752 -1.25 -12.55 4.17
C ASP A 752 -0.28 -11.57 4.84
N GLN A 753 0.73 -11.10 4.11
CA GLN A 753 1.68 -10.12 4.59
C GLN A 753 1.02 -8.78 4.96
N VAL A 754 0.00 -8.33 4.21
CA VAL A 754 -0.78 -7.14 4.57
C VAL A 754 -1.35 -7.22 5.99
N SER A 755 -1.86 -8.39 6.38
CA SER A 755 -2.36 -8.61 7.74
C SER A 755 -1.23 -8.59 8.77
N THR A 756 -0.09 -9.19 8.45
CA THR A 756 1.11 -9.21 9.29
C THR A 756 1.66 -7.79 9.52
N ILE A 757 1.68 -6.95 8.47
CA ILE A 757 2.09 -5.54 8.57
C ILE A 757 1.18 -4.78 9.54
N ILE A 758 -0.15 -4.90 9.39
CA ILE A 758 -1.11 -4.23 10.28
C ILE A 758 -0.93 -4.69 11.73
N ASP A 759 -0.79 -5.99 11.96
CA ASP A 759 -0.66 -6.55 13.30
C ASP A 759 0.68 -6.14 13.94
N THR A 760 1.75 -6.05 13.17
CA THR A 760 3.05 -5.54 13.61
C THR A 760 2.97 -4.05 13.95
N ALA A 761 2.31 -3.26 13.11
CA ALA A 761 2.09 -1.84 13.37
C ALA A 761 1.26 -1.63 14.64
N ARG A 762 0.18 -2.41 14.86
CA ARG A 762 -0.60 -2.40 16.10
C ARG A 762 0.23 -2.79 17.31
N GLY A 763 1.12 -3.78 17.16
CA GLY A 763 2.05 -4.19 18.21
C GLY A 763 3.09 -3.12 18.58
N ALA A 764 3.30 -2.14 17.73
CA ALA A 764 4.19 -1.01 17.98
C ALA A 764 3.49 0.18 18.69
N GLN A 765 2.15 0.24 18.72
CA GLN A 765 1.40 1.36 19.28
C GLN A 765 1.43 1.50 20.81
N PRO A 766 1.41 0.40 21.62
CA PRO A 766 1.33 0.53 23.08
C PRO A 766 2.47 1.33 23.67
N ASN A 767 2.16 2.23 24.61
CA ASN A 767 3.09 3.11 25.32
C ASN A 767 3.82 4.13 24.42
N THR A 768 3.26 4.45 23.26
CA THR A 768 3.77 5.47 22.35
C THR A 768 2.75 6.58 22.17
N SER A 769 3.14 7.68 21.51
CA SER A 769 2.22 8.75 21.08
C SER A 769 1.18 8.27 20.05
N LEU A 770 1.35 7.07 19.50
CA LEU A 770 0.47 6.45 18.51
C LEU A 770 -0.58 5.50 19.12
N SER A 771 -0.70 5.46 20.46
CA SER A 771 -1.56 4.48 21.17
C SER A 771 -3.04 4.59 20.80
N ASP A 772 -3.51 5.75 20.40
CA ASP A 772 -4.87 6.06 19.97
C ASP A 772 -5.02 6.24 18.45
N ALA A 773 -3.93 6.07 17.70
CA ALA A 773 -3.94 6.18 16.26
C ALA A 773 -4.68 5.01 15.60
N SER A 774 -5.45 5.29 14.58
CA SER A 774 -6.07 4.30 13.72
C SER A 774 -5.11 3.90 12.59
N LEU A 775 -5.05 2.60 12.32
CA LEU A 775 -4.19 2.01 11.28
C LEU A 775 -5.06 1.42 10.18
N SER A 776 -4.77 1.74 8.95
CA SER A 776 -5.43 1.16 7.78
C SER A 776 -4.42 0.90 6.65
N MET A 777 -4.69 -0.12 5.83
CA MET A 777 -3.84 -0.48 4.69
C MET A 777 -4.59 -0.27 3.39
N GLY A 778 -3.97 0.47 2.48
CA GLY A 778 -4.39 0.65 1.10
C GLY A 778 -3.42 -0.02 0.12
N GLY A 779 -3.71 0.14 -1.16
CA GLY A 779 -2.95 -0.44 -2.25
C GLY A 779 -3.47 -1.80 -2.73
N TYR A 780 -2.92 -2.26 -3.86
CA TYR A 780 -3.46 -3.42 -4.57
C TYR A 780 -3.44 -4.73 -3.76
N PRO A 781 -2.35 -5.09 -3.03
CA PRO A 781 -2.36 -6.30 -2.19
C PRO A 781 -3.41 -6.26 -1.08
N ALA A 782 -3.71 -5.07 -0.53
CA ALA A 782 -4.76 -4.90 0.48
C ALA A 782 -6.16 -5.10 -0.13
N ALA A 783 -6.40 -4.59 -1.34
CA ALA A 783 -7.64 -4.83 -2.07
C ALA A 783 -7.84 -6.31 -2.41
N LEU A 784 -6.77 -7.01 -2.82
CA LEU A 784 -6.83 -8.46 -3.08
C LEU A 784 -7.06 -9.26 -1.80
N ARG A 785 -6.46 -8.89 -0.66
CA ARG A 785 -6.77 -9.50 0.64
C ARG A 785 -8.25 -9.34 0.98
N ASP A 786 -8.78 -8.13 0.84
CA ASP A 786 -10.18 -7.86 1.12
C ASP A 786 -11.09 -8.65 0.16
N THR A 787 -10.75 -8.72 -1.14
CA THR A 787 -11.42 -9.57 -2.12
C THR A 787 -11.47 -11.02 -1.65
N ARG A 788 -10.36 -11.58 -1.19
CA ARG A 788 -10.28 -12.94 -0.65
C ARG A 788 -11.13 -13.13 0.60
N ASP A 789 -11.14 -12.17 1.50
CA ASP A 789 -11.86 -12.27 2.76
C ASP A 789 -13.39 -12.12 2.55
N TYR A 790 -13.83 -11.18 1.69
CA TYR A 790 -15.22 -11.09 1.25
C TYR A 790 -15.65 -12.34 0.47
N TYR A 791 -14.80 -12.84 -0.42
CA TYR A 791 -15.04 -14.10 -1.11
C TYR A 791 -15.28 -15.27 -0.14
N ARG A 792 -14.45 -15.42 0.89
CA ARG A 792 -14.62 -16.47 1.91
C ARG A 792 -15.91 -16.32 2.70
N ALA A 793 -16.36 -15.10 2.93
CA ALA A 793 -17.65 -14.83 3.58
C ALA A 793 -18.82 -15.15 2.65
N ASP A 794 -18.76 -14.65 1.42
CA ASP A 794 -19.79 -14.82 0.40
C ASP A 794 -19.97 -16.28 -0.02
N ILE A 795 -18.88 -17.05 -0.20
CA ILE A 795 -18.99 -18.46 -0.56
C ILE A 795 -19.72 -19.27 0.52
N ARG A 796 -19.47 -18.97 1.81
CA ARG A 796 -20.20 -19.61 2.92
C ARG A 796 -21.68 -19.28 2.87
N LEU A 797 -22.02 -18.02 2.60
CA LEU A 797 -23.40 -17.57 2.45
C LEU A 797 -24.05 -18.24 1.24
N ILE A 798 -23.42 -18.19 0.07
CA ILE A 798 -23.88 -18.77 -1.20
C ILE A 798 -24.14 -20.26 -1.03
N VAL A 799 -23.20 -21.01 -0.46
CA VAL A 799 -23.33 -22.45 -0.25
C VAL A 799 -24.48 -22.73 0.70
N THR A 800 -24.55 -22.03 1.82
CA THR A 800 -25.61 -22.25 2.83
C THR A 800 -26.99 -21.94 2.28
N VAL A 801 -27.17 -20.79 1.63
CA VAL A 801 -28.45 -20.36 1.07
C VAL A 801 -28.87 -21.30 -0.06
N THR A 802 -27.96 -21.63 -0.97
CA THR A 802 -28.25 -22.54 -2.10
C THR A 802 -28.69 -23.92 -1.60
N VAL A 803 -27.93 -24.55 -0.70
CA VAL A 803 -28.27 -25.87 -0.15
C VAL A 803 -29.59 -25.83 0.60
N LEU A 804 -29.84 -24.78 1.41
CA LEU A 804 -31.08 -24.63 2.16
C LEU A 804 -32.28 -24.45 1.24
N VAL A 805 -32.21 -23.52 0.30
CA VAL A 805 -33.29 -23.22 -0.65
C VAL A 805 -33.64 -24.47 -1.47
N VAL A 806 -32.63 -25.11 -2.05
CA VAL A 806 -32.82 -26.32 -2.86
C VAL A 806 -33.40 -27.46 -2.00
N SER A 807 -32.89 -27.67 -0.79
CA SER A 807 -33.41 -28.69 0.14
C SER A 807 -34.88 -28.45 0.47
N VAL A 808 -35.25 -27.21 0.82
CA VAL A 808 -36.64 -26.84 1.16
C VAL A 808 -37.56 -27.07 -0.03
N ILE A 809 -37.17 -26.61 -1.22
CA ILE A 809 -37.99 -26.79 -2.44
C ILE A 809 -38.19 -28.28 -2.74
N LEU A 810 -37.11 -29.07 -2.71
CA LEU A 810 -37.19 -30.52 -2.90
C LEU A 810 -38.06 -31.20 -1.85
N MET A 811 -37.96 -30.83 -0.58
CA MET A 811 -38.76 -31.35 0.52
C MET A 811 -40.26 -31.06 0.28
N VAL A 812 -40.61 -29.84 -0.11
CA VAL A 812 -41.99 -29.42 -0.40
C VAL A 812 -42.55 -30.17 -1.59
N LEU A 813 -41.83 -30.23 -2.70
CA LEU A 813 -42.28 -30.83 -3.94
C LEU A 813 -42.36 -32.35 -3.85
N LEU A 814 -41.33 -32.99 -3.26
CA LEU A 814 -41.32 -34.44 -3.09
C LEU A 814 -42.13 -34.89 -1.86
N ARG A 815 -42.57 -33.97 -1.01
CA ARG A 815 -43.23 -34.26 0.29
C ARG A 815 -42.50 -35.35 1.06
N SER A 816 -41.20 -35.25 1.09
CA SER A 816 -40.29 -36.20 1.69
C SER A 816 -39.06 -35.49 2.30
N LEU A 817 -38.49 -36.03 3.35
CA LEU A 817 -37.22 -35.59 3.92
C LEU A 817 -36.03 -36.42 3.47
N VAL A 818 -36.22 -37.74 3.25
CA VAL A 818 -35.14 -38.67 2.94
C VAL A 818 -34.62 -38.52 1.52
N ALA A 819 -35.51 -38.45 0.52
CA ALA A 819 -35.10 -38.30 -0.86
C ALA A 819 -34.34 -36.98 -1.11
N PRO A 820 -34.79 -35.81 -0.68
CA PRO A 820 -34.05 -34.56 -0.82
C PRO A 820 -32.65 -34.60 -0.22
N LEU A 821 -32.45 -35.23 0.93
CA LEU A 821 -31.17 -35.27 1.63
C LEU A 821 -30.07 -35.93 0.77
N TYR A 822 -30.32 -37.12 0.23
CA TYR A 822 -29.32 -37.80 -0.59
C TYR A 822 -29.24 -37.20 -2.02
N LEU A 823 -30.32 -36.59 -2.53
CA LEU A 823 -30.30 -35.90 -3.82
C LEU A 823 -29.40 -34.64 -3.75
N VAL A 824 -29.57 -33.81 -2.74
CA VAL A 824 -28.69 -32.64 -2.53
C VAL A 824 -27.26 -33.08 -2.24
N GLY A 825 -27.06 -34.10 -1.40
CA GLY A 825 -25.73 -34.66 -1.13
C GLY A 825 -25.04 -35.17 -2.40
N SER A 826 -25.79 -35.82 -3.30
CA SER A 826 -25.22 -36.29 -4.57
C SER A 826 -24.78 -35.17 -5.51
N VAL A 827 -25.51 -34.06 -5.52
CA VAL A 827 -25.18 -32.88 -6.34
C VAL A 827 -23.97 -32.15 -5.76
N VAL A 828 -23.89 -32.02 -4.45
CA VAL A 828 -22.72 -31.42 -3.77
C VAL A 828 -21.43 -32.22 -4.05
N ILE A 829 -21.51 -33.57 -3.96
CA ILE A 829 -20.34 -34.42 -4.31
C ILE A 829 -20.00 -34.29 -5.81
N SER A 830 -21.02 -34.21 -6.68
CA SER A 830 -20.83 -33.98 -8.12
C SER A 830 -20.14 -32.64 -8.41
N TYR A 831 -20.49 -31.58 -7.68
CA TYR A 831 -19.81 -30.29 -7.78
C TYR A 831 -18.33 -30.40 -7.43
N PHE A 832 -17.99 -31.03 -6.28
CA PHE A 832 -16.58 -31.20 -5.92
C PHE A 832 -15.83 -32.07 -6.93
N ALA A 833 -16.48 -33.07 -7.51
CA ALA A 833 -15.90 -33.89 -8.57
C ALA A 833 -15.66 -33.08 -9.85
N ALA A 834 -16.61 -32.20 -10.23
CA ALA A 834 -16.45 -31.28 -11.35
C ALA A 834 -15.31 -30.29 -11.14
N LEU A 835 -15.24 -29.71 -9.93
CA LEU A 835 -14.14 -28.82 -9.54
C LEU A 835 -12.80 -29.56 -9.61
N GLY A 836 -12.77 -30.79 -9.14
CA GLY A 836 -11.58 -31.65 -9.22
C GLY A 836 -11.15 -31.94 -10.67
N ILE A 837 -12.09 -32.16 -11.58
CA ILE A 837 -11.79 -32.26 -13.03
C ILE A 837 -11.18 -30.94 -13.52
N GLY A 838 -11.74 -29.80 -13.13
CA GLY A 838 -11.18 -28.49 -13.44
C GLY A 838 -9.74 -28.30 -12.93
N VAL A 839 -9.47 -28.70 -11.68
CA VAL A 839 -8.13 -28.67 -11.10
C VAL A 839 -7.16 -29.55 -11.89
N LEU A 840 -7.55 -30.80 -12.19
CA LEU A 840 -6.71 -31.71 -12.96
C LEU A 840 -6.42 -31.17 -14.36
N THR A 841 -7.41 -30.56 -15.01
CA THR A 841 -7.28 -30.05 -16.37
C THR A 841 -6.46 -28.77 -16.41
N PHE A 842 -6.87 -27.76 -15.67
CA PHE A 842 -6.22 -26.44 -15.75
C PHE A 842 -4.94 -26.35 -14.94
N GLN A 843 -4.98 -26.73 -13.66
CA GLN A 843 -3.81 -26.59 -12.80
C GLN A 843 -2.69 -27.58 -13.13
N TYR A 844 -3.02 -28.84 -13.40
CA TYR A 844 -2.01 -29.87 -13.69
C TYR A 844 -1.82 -30.14 -15.20
N GLY A 845 -2.85 -29.93 -16.03
CA GLY A 845 -2.75 -30.10 -17.47
C GLY A 845 -2.17 -28.88 -18.18
N PHE A 846 -2.67 -27.70 -17.89
CA PHE A 846 -2.27 -26.44 -18.53
C PHE A 846 -1.39 -25.56 -17.64
N ASN A 847 -1.06 -25.97 -16.43
CA ASN A 847 -0.30 -25.19 -15.43
C ASN A 847 -0.94 -23.83 -15.10
N GLN A 848 -2.27 -23.75 -15.14
CA GLN A 848 -3.05 -22.56 -14.86
C GLN A 848 -3.94 -22.81 -13.64
N PRO A 849 -3.66 -22.21 -12.47
CA PRO A 849 -4.54 -22.31 -11.29
C PRO A 849 -5.97 -21.81 -11.62
N LEU A 850 -6.95 -22.40 -10.93
CA LEU A 850 -8.34 -21.96 -11.10
C LEU A 850 -8.52 -20.57 -10.53
N HIS A 851 -9.23 -19.71 -11.28
CA HIS A 851 -9.60 -18.39 -10.80
C HIS A 851 -10.62 -18.47 -9.65
N TRP A 852 -10.51 -17.60 -8.66
CA TRP A 852 -11.33 -17.60 -7.44
C TRP A 852 -12.84 -17.45 -7.69
N THR A 853 -13.26 -16.84 -8.80
CA THR A 853 -14.68 -16.66 -9.17
C THR A 853 -15.34 -17.94 -9.68
N VAL A 854 -14.56 -18.92 -10.17
CA VAL A 854 -15.08 -20.15 -10.79
C VAL A 854 -15.82 -21.06 -9.79
N PRO A 855 -15.30 -21.35 -8.58
CA PRO A 855 -15.95 -22.28 -7.66
C PRO A 855 -17.37 -21.84 -7.23
N PRO A 856 -17.64 -20.59 -6.79
CA PRO A 856 -18.99 -20.22 -6.34
C PRO A 856 -20.00 -20.20 -7.49
N LEU A 857 -19.62 -19.71 -8.67
CA LEU A 857 -20.49 -19.70 -9.83
C LEU A 857 -20.83 -21.11 -10.30
N ALA A 858 -19.82 -21.97 -10.38
CA ALA A 858 -20.00 -23.38 -10.72
C ALA A 858 -20.88 -24.09 -9.67
N PHE A 859 -20.67 -23.79 -8.37
CA PHE A 859 -21.48 -24.38 -7.29
C PHE A 859 -22.96 -24.09 -7.49
N VAL A 860 -23.31 -22.85 -7.70
CA VAL A 860 -24.70 -22.43 -7.81
C VAL A 860 -25.36 -23.04 -9.03
N VAL A 861 -24.70 -22.95 -10.20
CA VAL A 861 -25.24 -23.52 -11.44
C VAL A 861 -25.42 -25.03 -11.30
N LEU A 862 -24.37 -25.75 -10.83
CA LEU A 862 -24.42 -27.22 -10.74
C LEU A 862 -25.43 -27.68 -9.69
N VAL A 863 -25.54 -26.99 -8.54
CA VAL A 863 -26.50 -27.39 -7.49
C VAL A 863 -27.94 -27.07 -7.91
N ALA A 864 -28.19 -25.88 -8.51
CA ALA A 864 -29.53 -25.50 -8.96
C ALA A 864 -30.03 -26.41 -10.11
N VAL A 865 -29.19 -26.61 -11.13
CA VAL A 865 -29.52 -27.42 -12.31
C VAL A 865 -29.53 -28.93 -11.99
N GLY A 866 -28.55 -29.38 -11.17
CA GLY A 866 -28.47 -30.77 -10.71
C GLY A 866 -29.67 -31.15 -9.85
N ALA A 867 -30.13 -30.26 -8.98
CA ALA A 867 -31.33 -30.44 -8.18
C ALA A 867 -32.60 -30.51 -9.02
N ASP A 868 -32.73 -29.68 -10.04
CA ASP A 868 -33.83 -29.64 -10.97
C ASP A 868 -34.01 -30.97 -11.68
N TYR A 869 -32.98 -31.47 -12.26
CA TYR A 869 -33.03 -32.75 -12.92
C TYR A 869 -33.24 -33.93 -11.96
N ASN A 870 -32.72 -33.85 -10.75
CA ASN A 870 -32.99 -34.84 -9.69
C ASN A 870 -34.45 -34.80 -9.27
N LEU A 871 -35.09 -33.60 -9.27
CA LEU A 871 -36.51 -33.43 -9.03
C LEU A 871 -37.35 -34.17 -10.11
N LEU A 872 -36.99 -34.01 -11.37
CA LEU A 872 -37.66 -34.70 -12.50
C LEU A 872 -37.62 -36.22 -12.36
N PHE A 873 -36.43 -36.77 -12.04
CA PHE A 873 -36.24 -38.19 -11.80
C PHE A 873 -37.08 -38.66 -10.60
N ALA A 874 -36.94 -37.98 -9.44
CA ALA A 874 -37.61 -38.35 -8.20
C ALA A 874 -39.14 -38.18 -8.27
N SER A 875 -39.64 -37.14 -8.92
CA SER A 875 -41.07 -36.93 -9.15
C SER A 875 -41.66 -38.09 -9.97
N ARG A 876 -40.97 -38.46 -11.08
CA ARG A 876 -41.41 -39.60 -11.89
C ARG A 876 -41.31 -40.92 -11.17
N LEU A 877 -40.24 -41.13 -10.40
CA LEU A 877 -40.08 -42.30 -9.54
C LEU A 877 -41.20 -42.42 -8.53
N ARG A 878 -41.66 -41.32 -7.95
CA ARG A 878 -42.78 -41.26 -7.01
C ARG A 878 -44.09 -41.69 -7.71
N ASP A 879 -44.35 -41.23 -8.91
CA ASP A 879 -45.53 -41.60 -9.70
C ASP A 879 -45.56 -43.10 -10.05
N GLU A 880 -44.39 -43.72 -10.27
CA GLU A 880 -44.26 -45.15 -10.62
C GLU A 880 -44.06 -46.05 -9.38
N SER A 881 -43.84 -45.49 -8.20
CA SER A 881 -43.59 -46.23 -6.92
C SER A 881 -44.78 -47.05 -6.42
N PRO A 882 -46.06 -46.74 -6.70
CA PRO A 882 -47.17 -47.62 -6.31
C PRO A 882 -47.05 -49.05 -6.78
N HIS A 883 -46.31 -49.28 -7.86
CA HIS A 883 -46.01 -50.62 -8.42
C HIS A 883 -44.75 -51.27 -7.87
N GLY A 884 -44.18 -50.66 -6.83
CA GLY A 884 -42.93 -51.07 -6.20
C GLY A 884 -41.71 -50.29 -6.64
N THR A 885 -40.88 -49.88 -5.70
CA THR A 885 -39.72 -48.96 -5.94
C THR A 885 -38.76 -49.52 -7.00
N ARG A 886 -38.46 -50.81 -6.99
CA ARG A 886 -37.52 -51.39 -7.96
C ARG A 886 -38.08 -51.37 -9.41
N TYR A 887 -39.36 -51.64 -9.58
CA TYR A 887 -40.03 -51.57 -10.88
C TYR A 887 -40.16 -50.11 -11.32
N GLY A 888 -40.53 -49.24 -10.39
CA GLY A 888 -40.57 -47.81 -10.62
C GLY A 888 -39.29 -47.22 -11.15
N ILE A 889 -38.14 -47.63 -10.60
CA ILE A 889 -36.82 -47.14 -11.08
C ILE A 889 -36.54 -47.58 -12.52
N ILE A 890 -36.77 -48.85 -12.84
CA ILE A 890 -36.58 -49.37 -14.23
C ILE A 890 -37.46 -48.61 -15.22
N ARG A 891 -38.70 -48.40 -14.85
CA ARG A 891 -39.67 -47.71 -15.68
C ARG A 891 -39.36 -46.20 -15.84
N THR A 892 -38.96 -45.54 -14.77
CA THR A 892 -38.52 -44.18 -14.77
C THR A 892 -37.30 -43.96 -15.65
N LEU A 893 -36.22 -44.78 -15.49
CA LEU A 893 -35.07 -44.73 -16.36
C LEU A 893 -35.39 -45.01 -17.82
N SER A 894 -36.28 -45.93 -18.11
CA SER A 894 -36.64 -46.23 -19.51
C SER A 894 -37.42 -45.13 -20.20
N SER A 895 -38.25 -44.36 -19.46
CA SER A 895 -39.10 -43.31 -19.99
C SER A 895 -38.44 -41.91 -19.95
N THR A 896 -37.59 -41.67 -18.97
CA THR A 896 -36.99 -40.32 -18.76
C THR A 896 -35.51 -40.27 -19.10
N GLY A 897 -34.80 -41.41 -19.09
CA GLY A 897 -33.36 -41.44 -19.26
C GLY A 897 -32.88 -40.78 -20.57
N GLY A 898 -33.54 -41.03 -21.66
CA GLY A 898 -33.18 -40.43 -22.95
C GLY A 898 -33.41 -38.92 -23.01
N VAL A 899 -34.48 -38.44 -22.36
CA VAL A 899 -34.82 -37.01 -22.31
C VAL A 899 -33.86 -36.26 -21.42
N ILE A 900 -33.60 -36.81 -20.22
CA ILE A 900 -32.70 -36.23 -19.22
C ILE A 900 -31.28 -36.17 -19.78
N THR A 901 -30.80 -37.21 -20.47
CA THR A 901 -29.42 -37.19 -21.04
C THR A 901 -29.32 -36.25 -22.23
N ALA A 902 -30.39 -36.09 -23.03
CA ALA A 902 -30.44 -35.10 -24.10
C ALA A 902 -30.39 -33.68 -23.53
N ALA A 903 -31.19 -33.41 -22.49
CA ALA A 903 -31.25 -32.14 -21.81
C ALA A 903 -29.89 -31.77 -21.17
N GLY A 904 -29.31 -32.70 -20.42
CA GLY A 904 -27.98 -32.46 -19.83
C GLY A 904 -26.85 -32.27 -20.84
N LEU A 905 -26.92 -32.99 -21.98
CA LEU A 905 -25.94 -32.79 -23.06
C LEU A 905 -26.09 -31.40 -23.71
N ILE A 906 -27.34 -30.95 -23.93
CA ILE A 906 -27.62 -29.62 -24.49
C ILE A 906 -27.17 -28.53 -23.52
N PHE A 907 -27.47 -28.69 -22.22
CA PHE A 907 -27.04 -27.72 -21.20
C PHE A 907 -25.52 -27.66 -21.09
N ALA A 908 -24.84 -28.81 -21.06
CA ALA A 908 -23.37 -28.87 -21.07
C ALA A 908 -22.83 -28.21 -22.37
N ALA A 909 -23.45 -28.42 -23.51
CA ALA A 909 -23.06 -27.76 -24.75
C ALA A 909 -23.25 -26.23 -24.71
N SER A 910 -24.31 -25.72 -24.06
CA SER A 910 -24.46 -24.28 -23.85
C SER A 910 -23.35 -23.70 -22.93
N MET A 911 -22.97 -24.41 -21.87
CA MET A 911 -21.86 -24.00 -21.02
C MET A 911 -20.50 -24.13 -21.74
N TRP A 912 -20.30 -25.12 -22.56
CA TRP A 912 -19.07 -25.26 -23.35
C TRP A 912 -18.98 -24.26 -24.52
N GLY A 913 -20.06 -23.56 -24.87
CA GLY A 913 -19.96 -22.37 -25.69
C GLY A 913 -19.10 -21.25 -25.10
N LEU A 914 -18.98 -21.23 -23.78
CA LEU A 914 -18.08 -20.31 -23.05
C LEU A 914 -16.59 -20.61 -23.28
N LEU A 915 -16.24 -21.78 -23.78
CA LEU A 915 -14.84 -22.13 -24.11
C LEU A 915 -14.29 -21.31 -25.29
N PHE A 916 -15.14 -20.62 -26.02
CA PHE A 916 -14.78 -19.75 -27.14
C PHE A 916 -14.49 -18.32 -26.70
N SER A 917 -14.44 -18.06 -25.39
CA SER A 917 -14.01 -16.81 -24.82
C SER A 917 -12.49 -16.67 -24.88
N SER A 918 -12.01 -15.46 -25.04
CA SER A 918 -10.61 -15.09 -24.82
C SER A 918 -10.27 -14.88 -23.34
N ILE A 919 -11.31 -14.78 -22.46
CA ILE A 919 -11.17 -14.58 -21.02
C ILE A 919 -11.02 -15.93 -20.31
N GLY A 920 -9.87 -16.18 -19.72
CA GLY A 920 -9.53 -17.43 -19.05
C GLY A 920 -10.52 -17.86 -17.96
N THR A 921 -11.07 -16.93 -17.20
CA THR A 921 -12.05 -17.21 -16.14
C THR A 921 -13.37 -17.74 -16.68
N VAL A 922 -13.82 -17.22 -17.82
CA VAL A 922 -15.04 -17.66 -18.53
C VAL A 922 -14.84 -19.05 -19.08
N VAL A 923 -13.66 -19.32 -19.69
CA VAL A 923 -13.29 -20.65 -20.19
C VAL A 923 -13.27 -21.69 -19.07
N GLN A 924 -12.61 -21.38 -17.97
CA GLN A 924 -12.54 -22.27 -16.80
C GLN A 924 -13.92 -22.54 -16.22
N GLY A 925 -14.76 -21.50 -16.05
CA GLY A 925 -16.12 -21.61 -15.56
C GLY A 925 -16.99 -22.48 -16.48
N GLY A 926 -16.97 -22.18 -17.77
CA GLY A 926 -17.71 -22.96 -18.78
C GLY A 926 -17.32 -24.43 -18.81
N PHE A 927 -16.03 -24.72 -18.73
CA PHE A 927 -15.50 -26.09 -18.69
C PHE A 927 -15.97 -26.85 -17.45
N VAL A 928 -15.74 -26.27 -16.25
CA VAL A 928 -16.10 -26.92 -14.97
C VAL A 928 -17.61 -27.18 -14.89
N ILE A 929 -18.42 -26.17 -15.24
CA ILE A 929 -19.88 -26.32 -15.23
C ILE A 929 -20.32 -27.37 -16.23
N GLY A 930 -19.85 -27.29 -17.47
CA GLY A 930 -20.23 -28.26 -18.50
C GLY A 930 -19.82 -29.69 -18.18
N ALA A 931 -18.59 -29.89 -17.71
CA ALA A 931 -18.08 -31.20 -17.25
C ALA A 931 -18.91 -31.72 -16.05
N GLY A 932 -19.26 -30.83 -15.10
CA GLY A 932 -20.08 -31.15 -13.95
C GLY A 932 -21.49 -31.61 -14.36
N ILE A 933 -22.12 -30.92 -15.31
CA ILE A 933 -23.43 -31.30 -15.85
C ILE A 933 -23.38 -32.67 -16.53
N LEU A 934 -22.32 -32.95 -17.30
CA LEU A 934 -22.13 -34.25 -17.91
C LEU A 934 -21.93 -35.33 -16.85
N LEU A 935 -21.10 -35.07 -15.85
CA LEU A 935 -20.87 -36.03 -14.76
C LEU A 935 -22.16 -36.31 -13.99
N ASP A 936 -22.94 -35.25 -13.69
CA ASP A 936 -24.24 -35.39 -13.06
C ASP A 936 -25.21 -36.18 -13.91
N THR A 937 -25.26 -35.89 -15.21
CA THR A 937 -26.14 -36.54 -16.17
C THR A 937 -25.82 -38.00 -16.37
N PHE A 938 -24.57 -38.36 -16.60
CA PHE A 938 -24.17 -39.72 -16.99
C PHE A 938 -23.78 -40.63 -15.82
N LEU A 939 -23.34 -40.07 -14.69
CA LEU A 939 -22.89 -40.88 -13.54
C LEU A 939 -23.87 -40.74 -12.37
N VAL A 940 -24.12 -39.50 -11.90
CA VAL A 940 -24.90 -39.31 -10.67
C VAL A 940 -26.34 -39.74 -10.88
N ARG A 941 -26.97 -39.21 -11.88
CA ARG A 941 -28.43 -39.37 -12.12
C ARG A 941 -28.77 -40.74 -12.72
N THR A 942 -27.91 -41.26 -13.57
CA THR A 942 -28.19 -42.57 -14.23
C THR A 942 -27.73 -43.76 -13.45
N VAL A 943 -26.76 -43.58 -12.50
CA VAL A 943 -26.18 -44.68 -11.72
C VAL A 943 -26.36 -44.44 -10.21
N THR A 944 -25.80 -43.33 -9.67
CA THR A 944 -25.71 -43.13 -8.19
C THR A 944 -27.09 -42.97 -7.55
N VAL A 945 -27.91 -42.05 -8.09
CA VAL A 945 -29.25 -41.76 -7.54
C VAL A 945 -30.20 -42.97 -7.64
N PRO A 946 -30.29 -43.68 -8.80
CA PRO A 946 -31.11 -44.89 -8.91
C PRO A 946 -30.63 -46.02 -7.98
N ALA A 947 -29.33 -46.19 -7.84
CA ALA A 947 -28.77 -47.21 -6.94
C ALA A 947 -29.11 -46.86 -5.47
N MET A 948 -28.96 -45.58 -5.09
CA MET A 948 -29.33 -45.08 -3.73
C MET A 948 -30.82 -45.27 -3.46
N ALA A 949 -31.67 -44.84 -4.42
CA ALA A 949 -33.13 -44.96 -4.31
C ALA A 949 -33.56 -46.46 -4.20
N THR A 950 -32.84 -47.35 -4.87
CA THR A 950 -33.09 -48.82 -4.76
C THR A 950 -32.76 -49.33 -3.36
N LEU A 951 -31.69 -48.89 -2.74
CA LEU A 951 -31.28 -49.28 -1.39
C LEU A 951 -32.16 -48.72 -0.30
N VAL A 952 -32.55 -47.44 -0.42
CA VAL A 952 -33.42 -46.74 0.52
C VAL A 952 -34.86 -47.30 0.44
N GLY A 953 -35.31 -47.75 -0.75
CA GLY A 953 -36.60 -48.39 -0.91
C GLY A 953 -37.80 -47.53 -0.54
N LYS A 954 -38.70 -48.07 0.32
CA LYS A 954 -39.90 -47.32 0.74
C LYS A 954 -39.59 -46.07 1.60
N ALA A 955 -38.49 -46.03 2.31
CA ALA A 955 -38.06 -44.92 3.15
C ALA A 955 -37.79 -43.62 2.30
N ASN A 956 -37.61 -43.72 0.99
CA ASN A 956 -37.48 -42.58 0.10
C ASN A 956 -38.54 -41.51 0.36
N TRP A 957 -39.79 -41.92 0.69
CA TRP A 957 -40.90 -40.99 0.76
C TRP A 957 -41.29 -40.60 2.18
N TRP A 958 -40.54 -40.99 3.21
CA TRP A 958 -40.80 -40.60 4.58
C TRP A 958 -40.73 -39.07 4.74
N PRO A 959 -41.69 -38.43 5.47
CA PRO A 959 -42.78 -38.94 6.26
C PRO A 959 -44.09 -39.22 5.48
N SER A 960 -44.13 -38.85 4.20
CA SER A 960 -45.37 -39.09 3.41
C SER A 960 -45.47 -40.55 2.95
N ARG A 961 -46.70 -41.02 2.69
CA ARG A 961 -46.96 -42.34 2.11
C ARG A 961 -47.39 -42.21 0.65
N VAL A 962 -46.92 -43.11 -0.22
CA VAL A 962 -47.39 -43.14 -1.62
C VAL A 962 -48.73 -43.87 -1.64
N ALA A 963 -49.72 -43.28 -2.27
CA ALA A 963 -51.06 -43.87 -2.41
C ALA A 963 -50.98 -45.19 -3.21
N GLY A 964 -51.40 -46.31 -2.62
CA GLY A 964 -51.37 -47.64 -3.29
C GLY A 964 -50.46 -48.68 -2.62
N GLU A 965 -49.64 -48.32 -1.62
CA GLU A 965 -48.87 -49.27 -0.79
C GLU A 965 -49.71 -49.70 0.42
N ARG A 966 -50.43 -50.80 0.28
CA ARG A 966 -50.92 -51.63 1.37
C ARG A 966 -49.94 -52.76 1.63
#